data_c8801a3282001f394e5f5a0a8bfae803
#
_entry.id   c8801a3282001f394e5f5a0a8bfae803
#
_cell.length_a   1.000
_cell.length_b   1.000
_cell.length_c   1.000
_cell.angle_alpha   90.00
_cell.angle_beta   90.00
_cell.angle_gamma   90.00
#
_symmetry.space_group_name_H-M   'P 1'
#
loop_
_entity.id
_entity.type
_entity.pdbx_description
1 polymer ?
#
loop_
_entity_poly.entity_id
_entity_poly.type
_entity_poly.pdbx_seq_one_letter_code
_entity_poly.pdbx_strand_id
1 'polypeptide(L)'
;MKIDNPKIRNIGISAHIDSGKTTLTERILYYTKRIHAIHDVKGKDGVGATMDSMELEKERGITIASAATYCEWKGYEVNIIDTPGHVDFTIEVERSLRVLDGAILVLCAVGGVQSQSITVDRQMKRYKVPCIAFINKCDRSGANPFRVISQLKTKLGHNAVAMQIPIGLENEAEGVVDLVSMKALYFDGDNGEIVREAEIPQNLLEEAKAKREELIDAASVFSDELTEAILNESEITSELIYEALRKGTLQRKITPVYMGSAYKNKAIQPMLDGVNYLLPCPSDVENVAMDMDNNEELVVLDNDPEKPIVALAFKLEDGQYGQLTYVRVYQGTVAKGSTIVNIRNGKKVKVGRVVRMHADQMEDVESLQSGYIGALFGIECSSGDTFTSLGTNVTMISMYVPKPVISAAITTKDNKSQMAMAKALNRFCKEDPTFKTFVDPETNETIIEGMGELHLDIYVERMRREYGAEVTTGNPRVAYRETITQRADFNYTHKKQTGGSGQFARIAGFIEPVSDADFVFENKIFGGAIPTQFISACEKGFKQSMAKGPKLEFPITGVKVLINDGASHAVDSSDMAFQACARGAFKDAYLRAKPVIHEPIMKVVVETPTEFQGPVMGLLNQRRGMIIGSQDEDVMCVIESQVPLAEMFGFSTILRSATQGKAQFTMEFAIYRQVPQSIAEKITLEAAENKKSAA
;
A
#
# COMPACT_ATOMS: atom_id res chain seq x y z
N MET A 1 -12.30 26.02 -22.41
CA MET A 1 -10.95 25.76 -22.95
C MET A 1 -10.31 24.79 -21.97
N LYS A 2 -10.13 23.50 -22.30
CA LYS A 2 -9.42 22.57 -21.40
C LYS A 2 -8.05 23.18 -21.15
N ILE A 3 -7.74 23.50 -19.90
CA ILE A 3 -6.39 23.86 -19.52
C ILE A 3 -5.63 22.52 -19.48
N ASP A 4 -5.05 22.21 -20.62
CA ASP A 4 -4.17 21.09 -20.74
C ASP A 4 -2.88 21.46 -20.00
N ASN A 5 -2.59 20.79 -18.89
CA ASN A 5 -1.39 21.03 -18.10
C ASN A 5 -0.37 19.91 -18.41
N PRO A 6 0.13 19.81 -19.66
CA PRO A 6 0.93 18.70 -20.14
C PRO A 6 2.30 18.62 -19.45
N LYS A 7 2.65 19.66 -18.68
CA LYS A 7 3.96 19.79 -18.02
C LYS A 7 3.98 19.38 -16.56
N ILE A 8 2.85 18.88 -16.00
CA ILE A 8 2.83 18.33 -14.63
C ILE A 8 3.12 16.83 -14.68
N ARG A 9 3.92 16.35 -13.73
CA ARG A 9 4.15 14.92 -13.49
C ARG A 9 3.95 14.61 -12.00
N ASN A 10 3.03 13.71 -11.68
CA ASN A 10 2.84 13.21 -10.32
C ASN A 10 3.40 11.80 -10.26
N ILE A 11 4.58 11.66 -9.71
CA ILE A 11 5.32 10.40 -9.73
C ILE A 11 5.63 9.86 -8.35
N GLY A 12 5.65 8.53 -8.24
CA GLY A 12 6.17 7.82 -7.09
C GLY A 12 7.52 7.19 -7.36
N ILE A 13 8.37 7.14 -6.35
CA ILE A 13 9.61 6.39 -6.40
C ILE A 13 9.44 5.15 -5.54
N SER A 14 9.42 3.99 -6.18
CA SER A 14 9.18 2.71 -5.54
C SER A 14 10.37 1.78 -5.73
N ALA A 15 10.77 1.08 -4.67
CA ALA A 15 11.95 0.25 -4.67
C ALA A 15 11.89 -0.86 -3.60
N HIS A 16 12.67 -1.92 -3.80
CA HIS A 16 13.04 -2.81 -2.70
C HIS A 16 13.96 -2.09 -1.69
N ILE A 17 13.95 -2.53 -0.43
CA ILE A 17 14.88 -2.05 0.61
C ILE A 17 16.32 -2.09 0.08
N ASP A 18 17.10 -1.08 0.41
CA ASP A 18 18.50 -0.96 -0.04
C ASP A 18 18.74 -0.90 -1.56
N SER A 19 17.72 -0.76 -2.42
CA SER A 19 17.94 -0.50 -3.86
C SER A 19 18.45 0.92 -4.16
N GLY A 20 18.49 1.78 -3.15
CA GLY A 20 19.01 3.15 -3.24
C GLY A 20 17.96 4.19 -3.62
N LYS A 21 16.71 3.96 -3.25
CA LYS A 21 15.58 4.86 -3.44
C LYS A 21 15.89 6.26 -2.88
N THR A 22 16.14 6.36 -1.58
CA THR A 22 16.41 7.64 -0.89
C THR A 22 17.62 8.35 -1.48
N THR A 23 18.68 7.60 -1.85
CA THR A 23 19.85 8.19 -2.55
C THR A 23 19.47 8.75 -3.90
N LEU A 24 18.60 8.07 -4.67
CA LEU A 24 18.11 8.56 -5.96
C LEU A 24 17.28 9.84 -5.78
N THR A 25 16.37 9.85 -4.81
CA THR A 25 15.53 11.02 -4.50
C THR A 25 16.38 12.24 -4.14
N GLU A 26 17.40 12.09 -3.30
CA GLU A 26 18.35 13.16 -2.96
C GLU A 26 19.06 13.71 -4.22
N ARG A 27 19.45 12.87 -5.15
CA ARG A 27 20.07 13.31 -6.41
C ARG A 27 19.11 14.04 -7.33
N ILE A 28 17.86 13.57 -7.41
CA ILE A 28 16.80 14.28 -8.15
C ILE A 28 16.63 15.69 -7.59
N LEU A 29 16.49 15.83 -6.27
CA LEU A 29 16.34 17.12 -5.62
C LEU A 29 17.54 18.04 -5.83
N TYR A 30 18.75 17.49 -5.84
CA TYR A 30 19.97 18.25 -6.12
C TYR A 30 20.02 18.78 -7.55
N TYR A 31 19.81 17.90 -8.56
CA TYR A 31 19.87 18.33 -9.96
C TYR A 31 18.73 19.28 -10.35
N THR A 32 17.61 19.19 -9.70
CA THR A 32 16.50 20.13 -9.85
C THR A 32 16.68 21.41 -9.02
N LYS A 33 17.83 21.58 -8.36
CA LYS A 33 18.17 22.73 -7.51
C LYS A 33 17.20 22.97 -6.34
N ARG A 34 16.51 21.93 -5.92
CA ARG A 34 15.61 22.01 -4.76
C ARG A 34 16.38 21.95 -3.44
N ILE A 35 17.52 21.24 -3.42
CA ILE A 35 18.51 21.24 -2.36
C ILE A 35 19.86 21.71 -2.89
N HIS A 36 20.67 22.31 -2.02
CA HIS A 36 21.96 22.90 -2.40
C HIS A 36 23.15 21.96 -2.15
N ALA A 37 22.98 20.95 -1.33
CA ALA A 37 23.99 19.96 -1.00
C ALA A 37 23.36 18.56 -0.99
N ILE A 38 24.17 17.55 -1.30
CA ILE A 38 23.79 16.16 -1.27
C ILE A 38 24.11 15.63 0.14
N HIS A 39 23.11 15.07 0.82
CA HIS A 39 23.27 14.50 2.18
C HIS A 39 23.46 12.99 2.16
N ASP A 40 24.18 12.47 3.17
CA ASP A 40 24.34 11.02 3.36
C ASP A 40 23.08 10.44 4.00
N VAL A 41 22.44 9.50 3.31
CA VAL A 41 21.23 8.81 3.77
C VAL A 41 21.40 8.15 5.15
N LYS A 42 22.62 7.74 5.52
CA LYS A 42 22.92 7.16 6.82
C LYS A 42 23.28 8.19 7.89
N GLY A 43 23.10 9.46 7.60
CA GLY A 43 23.32 10.54 8.57
C GLY A 43 24.76 10.69 9.03
N LYS A 44 25.76 10.19 8.29
CA LYS A 44 27.18 10.33 8.65
C LYS A 44 27.65 11.78 8.64
N ASP A 45 26.95 12.65 7.91
CA ASP A 45 27.12 14.09 7.85
C ASP A 45 26.37 14.83 8.98
N GLY A 46 25.64 14.11 9.83
CA GLY A 46 24.82 14.67 10.92
C GLY A 46 23.48 15.27 10.49
N VAL A 47 23.13 15.25 9.18
CA VAL A 47 21.90 15.84 8.63
C VAL A 47 20.89 14.76 8.22
N GLY A 48 21.35 13.74 7.51
CA GLY A 48 20.49 12.70 6.94
C GLY A 48 19.76 13.14 5.66
N ALA A 49 18.98 12.24 5.06
CA ALA A 49 18.26 12.51 3.82
C ALA A 49 17.12 13.52 4.03
N THR A 50 16.96 14.42 3.07
CA THR A 50 15.95 15.50 3.09
C THR A 50 14.52 14.98 3.22
N MET A 51 14.22 13.84 2.55
CA MET A 51 12.87 13.26 2.55
C MET A 51 12.55 12.45 3.80
N ASP A 52 13.55 11.95 4.53
CA ASP A 52 13.36 11.23 5.78
C ASP A 52 13.20 12.26 6.93
N SER A 53 11.99 12.76 7.12
CA SER A 53 11.71 13.86 8.08
C SER A 53 11.63 13.40 9.53
N MET A 54 11.25 12.15 9.78
CA MET A 54 11.12 11.60 11.12
C MET A 54 12.48 11.19 11.69
N GLU A 55 12.73 11.50 12.98
CA GLU A 55 13.94 11.03 13.68
C GLU A 55 14.07 9.49 13.62
N LEU A 56 12.94 8.78 13.75
CA LEU A 56 12.89 7.32 13.66
C LEU A 56 13.34 6.77 12.31
N GLU A 57 13.04 7.47 11.22
CA GLU A 57 13.51 7.12 9.87
C GLU A 57 15.03 7.23 9.77
N LYS A 58 15.57 8.36 10.25
CA LYS A 58 17.01 8.65 10.26
C LYS A 58 17.78 7.65 11.14
N GLU A 59 17.26 7.34 12.33
CA GLU A 59 17.88 6.38 13.26
C GLU A 59 17.88 4.95 12.70
N ARG A 60 16.77 4.53 12.08
CA ARG A 60 16.62 3.17 11.55
C ARG A 60 17.14 3.00 10.12
N GLY A 61 17.35 4.10 9.40
CA GLY A 61 17.79 4.12 8.01
C GLY A 61 16.75 3.54 7.04
N ILE A 62 15.46 3.65 7.36
CA ILE A 62 14.33 3.19 6.54
C ILE A 62 13.26 4.28 6.45
N THR A 63 12.66 4.46 5.29
CA THR A 63 11.49 5.31 5.12
C THR A 63 10.27 4.64 5.73
N ILE A 64 9.57 5.30 6.63
CA ILE A 64 8.38 4.83 7.35
C ILE A 64 7.12 5.45 6.76
N ALA A 65 7.11 6.78 6.64
CA ALA A 65 6.00 7.54 6.09
C ALA A 65 6.32 8.04 4.68
N SER A 66 5.31 8.12 3.82
CA SER A 66 5.49 8.74 2.50
C SER A 66 5.74 10.24 2.66
N ALA A 67 6.73 10.77 1.96
CA ALA A 67 7.03 12.20 1.93
C ALA A 67 6.70 12.78 0.56
N ALA A 68 6.08 13.95 0.53
CA ALA A 68 5.76 14.66 -0.70
C ALA A 68 6.69 15.85 -0.91
N THR A 69 7.16 16.01 -2.13
CA THR A 69 7.93 17.18 -2.56
C THR A 69 7.59 17.53 -3.99
N TYR A 70 8.03 18.70 -4.44
CA TYR A 70 7.95 19.08 -5.83
C TYR A 70 9.26 19.70 -6.28
N CYS A 71 9.53 19.59 -7.57
CA CYS A 71 10.70 20.16 -8.20
C CYS A 71 10.39 20.57 -9.64
N GLU A 72 11.29 21.29 -10.25
CA GLU A 72 11.18 21.67 -11.66
C GLU A 72 12.35 21.09 -12.46
N TRP A 73 12.05 20.46 -13.59
CA TRP A 73 13.05 19.93 -14.50
C TRP A 73 12.73 20.28 -15.95
N LYS A 74 13.59 21.10 -16.58
CA LYS A 74 13.43 21.53 -17.98
C LYS A 74 12.04 22.09 -18.30
N GLY A 75 11.47 22.89 -17.39
CA GLY A 75 10.17 23.52 -17.53
C GLY A 75 8.98 22.59 -17.29
N TYR A 76 9.20 21.37 -16.76
CA TYR A 76 8.17 20.48 -16.23
C TYR A 76 8.17 20.57 -14.71
N GLU A 77 6.97 20.59 -14.15
CA GLU A 77 6.75 20.51 -12.72
C GLU A 77 6.55 19.06 -12.31
N VAL A 78 7.42 18.55 -11.45
CA VAL A 78 7.41 17.16 -11.02
C VAL A 78 7.08 17.10 -9.53
N ASN A 79 5.90 16.59 -9.19
CA ASN A 79 5.53 16.25 -7.84
C ASN A 79 6.01 14.83 -7.56
N ILE A 80 6.76 14.63 -6.49
CA ILE A 80 7.37 13.36 -6.13
C ILE A 80 6.79 12.92 -4.79
N ILE A 81 6.29 11.68 -4.73
CA ILE A 81 5.95 11.03 -3.48
C ILE A 81 6.95 9.89 -3.27
N ASP A 82 7.77 10.03 -2.24
CA ASP A 82 8.67 8.98 -1.80
C ASP A 82 7.91 7.94 -0.96
N THR A 83 7.94 6.67 -1.38
CA THR A 83 7.14 5.61 -0.74
C THR A 83 8.02 4.69 0.12
N PRO A 84 7.55 4.20 1.28
CA PRO A 84 8.26 3.20 2.05
C PRO A 84 8.55 1.93 1.24
N GLY A 85 9.70 1.33 1.50
CA GLY A 85 10.04 0.04 0.89
C GLY A 85 9.67 -1.17 1.75
N HIS A 86 9.21 -0.99 2.98
CA HIS A 86 8.95 -2.09 3.93
C HIS A 86 7.49 -2.55 3.87
N VAL A 87 7.26 -3.87 3.89
CA VAL A 87 5.91 -4.47 3.77
C VAL A 87 4.97 -4.12 4.92
N ASP A 88 5.49 -3.83 6.11
CA ASP A 88 4.67 -3.41 7.26
C ASP A 88 3.98 -2.06 7.03
N PHE A 89 4.50 -1.26 6.09
CA PHE A 89 3.94 0.04 5.68
C PHE A 89 3.22 -0.01 4.33
N THR A 90 2.64 -1.15 4.01
CA THR A 90 1.89 -1.36 2.74
C THR A 90 0.85 -0.27 2.50
N ILE A 91 0.19 0.24 3.54
CA ILE A 91 -0.82 1.29 3.41
C ILE A 91 -0.25 2.61 2.89
N GLU A 92 1.00 2.94 3.25
CA GLU A 92 1.67 4.14 2.73
C GLU A 92 1.91 4.03 1.22
N VAL A 93 2.27 2.82 0.76
CA VAL A 93 2.43 2.54 -0.68
C VAL A 93 1.08 2.59 -1.40
N GLU A 94 0.05 1.96 -0.84
CA GLU A 94 -1.31 1.94 -1.42
C GLU A 94 -1.89 3.35 -1.57
N ARG A 95 -1.76 4.19 -0.51
CA ARG A 95 -2.26 5.58 -0.55
C ARG A 95 -1.49 6.46 -1.53
N SER A 96 -0.19 6.25 -1.64
CA SER A 96 0.65 6.97 -2.60
C SER A 96 0.29 6.59 -4.03
N LEU A 97 0.26 5.29 -4.35
CA LEU A 97 -0.09 4.80 -5.68
C LEU A 97 -1.50 5.22 -6.12
N ARG A 98 -2.42 5.41 -5.19
CA ARG A 98 -3.78 5.87 -5.49
C ARG A 98 -3.83 7.29 -6.06
N VAL A 99 -2.85 8.12 -5.76
CA VAL A 99 -2.79 9.53 -6.15
C VAL A 99 -1.71 9.86 -7.17
N LEU A 100 -0.95 8.87 -7.62
CA LEU A 100 0.10 9.03 -8.59
C LEU A 100 -0.39 8.77 -10.01
N ASP A 101 0.19 9.48 -10.98
CA ASP A 101 -0.06 9.27 -12.40
C ASP A 101 0.98 8.31 -13.00
N GLY A 102 2.21 8.34 -12.52
CA GLY A 102 3.30 7.48 -12.97
C GLY A 102 4.25 7.08 -11.85
N ALA A 103 5.17 6.16 -12.11
CA ALA A 103 6.14 5.69 -11.13
C ALA A 103 7.53 5.45 -11.74
N ILE A 104 8.56 5.57 -10.88
CA ILE A 104 9.90 5.08 -11.14
C ILE A 104 10.10 3.81 -10.31
N LEU A 105 10.27 2.67 -10.98
CA LEU A 105 10.63 1.40 -10.34
C LEU A 105 12.14 1.28 -10.25
N VAL A 106 12.68 1.43 -9.05
CA VAL A 106 14.14 1.38 -8.81
C VAL A 106 14.56 -0.05 -8.48
N LEU A 107 15.47 -0.59 -9.27
CA LEU A 107 16.02 -1.93 -9.12
C LEU A 107 17.53 -1.89 -8.89
N CYS A 108 18.07 -2.90 -8.21
CA CYS A 108 19.50 -3.00 -7.99
C CYS A 108 20.16 -3.79 -9.12
N ALA A 109 21.25 -3.28 -9.72
CA ALA A 109 22.00 -3.98 -10.77
C ALA A 109 22.61 -5.31 -10.31
N VAL A 110 22.86 -5.44 -9.00
CA VAL A 110 23.40 -6.67 -8.39
C VAL A 110 22.29 -7.59 -7.90
N GLY A 111 21.32 -7.06 -7.13
CA GLY A 111 20.20 -7.85 -6.55
C GLY A 111 19.08 -8.18 -7.54
N GLY A 112 18.94 -7.42 -8.61
CA GLY A 112 17.89 -7.64 -9.62
C GLY A 112 16.47 -7.39 -9.11
N VAL A 113 15.53 -8.18 -9.62
CA VAL A 113 14.13 -8.18 -9.19
C VAL A 113 14.00 -9.06 -7.95
N GLN A 114 13.77 -8.42 -6.81
CA GLN A 114 13.66 -9.03 -5.48
C GLN A 114 12.17 -9.11 -5.03
N SER A 115 11.91 -9.77 -3.91
CA SER A 115 10.56 -10.08 -3.43
C SER A 115 9.67 -8.84 -3.23
N GLN A 116 10.22 -7.77 -2.66
CA GLN A 116 9.46 -6.51 -2.50
C GLN A 116 9.20 -5.81 -3.83
N SER A 117 10.12 -5.94 -4.81
CA SER A 117 9.88 -5.43 -6.16
C SER A 117 8.64 -6.07 -6.78
N ILE A 118 8.42 -7.38 -6.55
CA ILE A 118 7.23 -8.11 -7.01
C ILE A 118 5.97 -7.57 -6.33
N THR A 119 6.03 -7.32 -5.03
CA THR A 119 4.89 -6.79 -4.27
C THR A 119 4.51 -5.39 -4.74
N VAL A 120 5.49 -4.50 -4.87
CA VAL A 120 5.27 -3.12 -5.34
C VAL A 120 4.77 -3.10 -6.79
N ASP A 121 5.31 -3.95 -7.66
CA ASP A 121 4.83 -4.08 -9.05
C ASP A 121 3.37 -4.53 -9.10
N ARG A 122 2.98 -5.50 -8.26
CA ARG A 122 1.58 -5.94 -8.15
C ARG A 122 0.66 -4.80 -7.71
N GLN A 123 1.11 -3.96 -6.78
CA GLN A 123 0.37 -2.77 -6.34
C GLN A 123 0.27 -1.73 -7.46
N MET A 124 1.36 -1.41 -8.18
CA MET A 124 1.32 -0.51 -9.35
C MET A 124 0.35 -1.02 -10.42
N LYS A 125 0.34 -2.33 -10.71
CA LYS A 125 -0.61 -2.95 -11.65
C LYS A 125 -2.06 -2.85 -11.19
N ARG A 126 -2.33 -2.99 -9.88
CA ARG A 126 -3.68 -2.82 -9.29
C ARG A 126 -4.22 -1.42 -9.54
N TYR A 127 -3.41 -0.40 -9.32
CA TYR A 127 -3.79 1.01 -9.54
C TYR A 127 -3.58 1.47 -10.98
N LYS A 128 -3.16 0.57 -11.86
CA LYS A 128 -2.93 0.87 -13.28
C LYS A 128 -1.92 1.99 -13.52
N VAL A 129 -0.93 2.13 -12.66
CA VAL A 129 0.11 3.17 -12.74
C VAL A 129 1.17 2.77 -13.77
N PRO A 130 1.38 3.55 -14.84
CA PRO A 130 2.50 3.37 -15.77
C PRO A 130 3.83 3.63 -15.08
N CYS A 131 4.88 2.93 -15.49
CA CYS A 131 6.20 3.12 -14.90
C CYS A 131 7.33 3.11 -15.91
N ILE A 132 8.41 3.80 -15.55
CA ILE A 132 9.75 3.58 -16.09
C ILE A 132 10.58 2.83 -15.04
N ALA A 133 11.56 2.06 -15.45
CA ALA A 133 12.47 1.40 -14.53
C ALA A 133 13.82 2.10 -14.50
N PHE A 134 14.45 2.17 -13.32
CA PHE A 134 15.81 2.65 -13.14
C PHE A 134 16.66 1.58 -12.45
N ILE A 135 17.63 1.03 -13.19
CA ILE A 135 18.57 0.03 -12.65
C ILE A 135 19.73 0.79 -12.01
N ASN A 136 19.72 0.85 -10.69
CA ASN A 136 20.67 1.56 -9.86
C ASN A 136 21.84 0.69 -9.43
N LYS A 137 22.90 1.31 -8.93
CA LYS A 137 24.12 0.65 -8.40
C LYS A 137 24.91 -0.09 -9.47
N CYS A 138 24.99 0.43 -10.68
CA CYS A 138 25.84 -0.10 -11.74
C CYS A 138 27.36 0.01 -11.42
N ASP A 139 27.69 0.76 -10.39
CA ASP A 139 29.06 0.93 -9.84
C ASP A 139 29.49 -0.21 -8.90
N ARG A 140 28.59 -1.13 -8.53
CA ARG A 140 28.92 -2.21 -7.59
C ARG A 140 29.43 -3.46 -8.28
N SER A 141 30.33 -4.17 -7.61
CA SER A 141 30.84 -5.46 -8.09
C SER A 141 29.69 -6.47 -8.28
N GLY A 142 29.68 -7.16 -9.42
CA GLY A 142 28.61 -8.06 -9.86
C GLY A 142 27.40 -7.37 -10.48
N ALA A 143 27.51 -6.08 -10.82
CA ALA A 143 26.44 -5.36 -11.50
C ALA A 143 26.22 -5.91 -12.92
N ASN A 144 24.95 -6.29 -13.21
CA ASN A 144 24.53 -6.74 -14.54
C ASN A 144 23.14 -6.20 -14.90
N PRO A 145 23.04 -5.03 -15.52
CA PRO A 145 21.75 -4.40 -15.84
C PRO A 145 20.93 -5.22 -16.85
N PHE A 146 21.55 -5.90 -17.81
CA PHE A 146 20.81 -6.71 -18.79
C PHE A 146 20.17 -7.95 -18.17
N ARG A 147 20.81 -8.57 -17.18
CA ARG A 147 20.17 -9.61 -16.37
C ARG A 147 18.92 -9.07 -15.68
N VAL A 148 18.98 -7.86 -15.13
CA VAL A 148 17.80 -7.23 -14.48
C VAL A 148 16.69 -6.95 -15.48
N ILE A 149 17.00 -6.50 -16.70
CA ILE A 149 16.00 -6.34 -17.77
C ILE A 149 15.35 -7.69 -18.12
N SER A 150 16.13 -8.76 -18.21
CA SER A 150 15.59 -10.12 -18.41
C SER A 150 14.67 -10.55 -17.26
N GLN A 151 15.03 -10.24 -16.01
CA GLN A 151 14.19 -10.52 -14.84
C GLN A 151 12.90 -9.68 -14.82
N LEU A 152 12.92 -8.43 -15.27
CA LEU A 152 11.71 -7.63 -15.48
C LEU A 152 10.73 -8.34 -16.44
N LYS A 153 11.25 -8.91 -17.53
CA LYS A 153 10.45 -9.68 -18.49
C LYS A 153 9.90 -10.99 -17.89
N THR A 154 10.78 -11.77 -17.26
CA THR A 154 10.45 -13.14 -16.84
C THR A 154 9.71 -13.20 -15.49
N LYS A 155 10.10 -12.39 -14.50
CA LYS A 155 9.50 -12.41 -13.15
C LYS A 155 8.30 -11.47 -13.02
N LEU A 156 8.36 -10.29 -13.64
CA LEU A 156 7.30 -9.28 -13.52
C LEU A 156 6.38 -9.21 -14.75
N GLY A 157 6.74 -9.88 -15.86
CA GLY A 157 5.94 -9.88 -17.08
C GLY A 157 5.91 -8.51 -17.79
N HIS A 158 6.92 -7.66 -17.56
CA HIS A 158 7.05 -6.39 -18.24
C HIS A 158 7.63 -6.56 -19.65
N ASN A 159 7.15 -5.82 -20.63
CA ASN A 159 7.86 -5.63 -21.88
C ASN A 159 8.93 -4.54 -21.67
N ALA A 160 10.01 -4.91 -20.99
CA ALA A 160 11.08 -4.02 -20.61
C ALA A 160 12.05 -3.81 -21.78
N VAL A 161 12.34 -2.54 -22.13
CA VAL A 161 13.27 -2.15 -23.20
C VAL A 161 14.33 -1.23 -22.66
N ALA A 162 15.58 -1.50 -23.02
CA ALA A 162 16.70 -0.63 -22.66
C ALA A 162 16.60 0.70 -23.40
N MET A 163 16.66 1.80 -22.66
CA MET A 163 16.85 3.15 -23.21
C MET A 163 18.32 3.48 -23.36
N GLN A 164 19.18 2.75 -22.68
CA GLN A 164 20.60 3.02 -22.54
C GLN A 164 21.39 1.72 -22.47
N ILE A 165 22.68 1.79 -22.82
CA ILE A 165 23.68 0.78 -22.46
C ILE A 165 24.77 1.43 -21.61
N PRO A 166 25.41 0.71 -20.65
CA PRO A 166 26.41 1.31 -19.79
C PRO A 166 27.75 1.47 -20.51
N ILE A 167 28.46 2.57 -20.24
CA ILE A 167 29.87 2.76 -20.59
C ILE A 167 30.69 2.36 -19.37
N GLY A 168 31.14 1.09 -19.36
CA GLY A 168 31.75 0.48 -18.20
C GLY A 168 30.74 0.12 -17.10
N LEU A 169 31.14 -0.81 -16.25
CA LEU A 169 30.39 -1.26 -15.06
C LEU A 169 31.33 -1.33 -13.87
N GLU A 170 30.78 -1.44 -12.68
CA GLU A 170 31.53 -1.53 -11.43
C GLU A 170 32.42 -0.28 -11.23
N ASN A 171 33.70 -0.49 -10.99
CA ASN A 171 34.67 0.62 -10.80
C ASN A 171 34.96 1.40 -12.09
N GLU A 172 34.64 0.82 -13.25
CA GLU A 172 34.82 1.42 -14.58
C GLU A 172 33.54 2.10 -15.10
N ALA A 173 32.51 2.25 -14.27
CA ALA A 173 31.28 2.91 -14.64
C ALA A 173 31.54 4.41 -14.91
N GLU A 174 31.64 4.80 -16.15
CA GLU A 174 31.94 6.19 -16.57
C GLU A 174 30.71 6.95 -17.04
N GLY A 175 29.78 6.29 -17.76
CA GLY A 175 28.63 6.92 -18.34
C GLY A 175 27.63 5.94 -18.94
N VAL A 176 26.83 6.41 -19.88
CA VAL A 176 25.85 5.58 -20.62
C VAL A 176 25.82 6.02 -22.09
N VAL A 177 25.49 5.10 -22.97
CA VAL A 177 25.09 5.43 -24.35
C VAL A 177 23.56 5.55 -24.36
N ASP A 178 23.06 6.67 -24.79
CA ASP A 178 21.64 6.91 -25.06
C ASP A 178 21.26 6.31 -26.43
N LEU A 179 20.32 5.36 -26.41
CA LEU A 179 19.93 4.63 -27.62
C LEU A 179 18.95 5.41 -28.51
N VAL A 180 18.32 6.45 -27.99
CA VAL A 180 17.44 7.31 -28.80
C VAL A 180 18.25 8.31 -29.60
N SER A 181 19.19 9.00 -28.98
CA SER A 181 20.04 9.99 -29.65
C SER A 181 21.30 9.41 -30.31
N MET A 182 21.65 8.17 -29.97
CA MET A 182 22.90 7.49 -30.35
C MET A 182 24.14 8.31 -29.98
N LYS A 183 24.18 8.77 -28.75
CA LYS A 183 25.32 9.51 -28.20
C LYS A 183 25.80 8.91 -26.88
N ALA A 184 27.06 9.01 -26.59
CA ALA A 184 27.64 8.72 -25.29
C ALA A 184 27.43 9.91 -24.35
N LEU A 185 26.96 9.66 -23.15
CA LEU A 185 26.71 10.66 -22.11
C LEU A 185 27.66 10.40 -20.95
N TYR A 186 28.52 11.37 -20.66
CA TYR A 186 29.41 11.38 -19.49
C TYR A 186 28.95 12.42 -18.49
N PHE A 187 29.22 12.19 -17.23
CA PHE A 187 28.72 13.01 -16.11
C PHE A 187 29.92 13.60 -15.37
N ASP A 188 30.31 14.80 -15.80
CA ASP A 188 31.46 15.52 -15.29
C ASP A 188 31.06 16.48 -14.13
N GLY A 189 32.07 17.05 -13.44
CA GLY A 189 31.89 17.84 -12.23
C GLY A 189 31.97 17.00 -10.95
N ASP A 190 32.05 17.66 -9.80
CA ASP A 190 32.21 16.98 -8.49
C ASP A 190 31.00 16.09 -8.13
N ASN A 191 29.82 16.49 -8.60
CA ASN A 191 28.57 15.78 -8.38
C ASN A 191 27.90 15.30 -9.68
N GLY A 192 28.63 15.20 -10.78
CA GLY A 192 28.09 14.74 -12.07
C GLY A 192 27.05 15.68 -12.67
N GLU A 193 27.11 16.97 -12.33
CA GLU A 193 26.12 17.98 -12.75
C GLU A 193 26.23 18.39 -14.20
N ILE A 194 27.39 18.20 -14.85
CA ILE A 194 27.65 18.53 -16.22
C ILE A 194 27.48 17.30 -17.10
N VAL A 195 26.42 17.25 -17.89
CA VAL A 195 26.22 16.19 -18.88
C VAL A 195 26.99 16.56 -20.18
N ARG A 196 28.02 15.78 -20.47
CA ARG A 196 28.81 15.94 -21.68
C ARG A 196 28.46 14.87 -22.69
N GLU A 197 28.03 15.30 -23.86
CA GLU A 197 27.81 14.44 -25.02
C GLU A 197 29.12 14.15 -25.77
N ALA A 198 29.26 12.93 -26.25
CA ALA A 198 30.40 12.48 -27.05
C ALA A 198 29.98 11.41 -28.06
N GLU A 199 30.88 11.07 -28.97
CA GLU A 199 30.71 9.94 -29.87
C GLU A 199 30.72 8.61 -29.07
N ILE A 200 29.98 7.63 -29.55
CA ILE A 200 29.94 6.29 -28.93
C ILE A 200 31.31 5.62 -29.03
N PRO A 201 31.86 5.08 -27.95
CA PRO A 201 33.08 4.30 -28.00
C PRO A 201 32.99 3.16 -29.03
N GLN A 202 34.04 3.00 -29.86
CA GLN A 202 33.99 2.09 -30.99
C GLN A 202 33.70 0.65 -30.64
N ASN A 203 34.10 0.20 -29.42
CA ASN A 203 33.82 -1.12 -28.88
C ASN A 203 32.34 -1.31 -28.50
N LEU A 204 31.55 -0.27 -28.29
CA LEU A 204 30.14 -0.32 -27.94
C LEU A 204 29.21 -0.01 -29.11
N LEU A 205 29.74 0.45 -30.26
CA LEU A 205 28.92 0.93 -31.36
C LEU A 205 28.00 -0.14 -31.94
N GLU A 206 28.48 -1.37 -32.12
CA GLU A 206 27.68 -2.48 -32.65
C GLU A 206 26.61 -2.94 -31.65
N GLU A 207 26.94 -2.99 -30.36
CA GLU A 207 25.98 -3.28 -29.32
C GLU A 207 24.90 -2.19 -29.24
N ALA A 208 25.29 -0.92 -29.32
CA ALA A 208 24.37 0.20 -29.31
C ALA A 208 23.40 0.16 -30.50
N LYS A 209 23.87 -0.17 -31.71
CA LYS A 209 23.01 -0.34 -32.88
C LYS A 209 22.00 -1.47 -32.69
N ALA A 210 22.48 -2.63 -32.27
CA ALA A 210 21.59 -3.78 -32.02
C ALA A 210 20.51 -3.48 -30.96
N LYS A 211 20.91 -2.82 -29.86
CA LYS A 211 19.96 -2.43 -28.80
C LYS A 211 19.01 -1.30 -29.24
N ARG A 212 19.44 -0.39 -30.12
CA ARG A 212 18.56 0.59 -30.74
C ARG A 212 17.51 -0.07 -31.63
N GLU A 213 17.90 -1.07 -32.42
CA GLU A 213 16.95 -1.84 -33.24
C GLU A 213 15.91 -2.52 -32.37
N GLU A 214 16.31 -3.23 -31.29
CA GLU A 214 15.38 -3.81 -30.30
C GLU A 214 14.42 -2.76 -29.73
N LEU A 215 14.90 -1.54 -29.42
CA LEU A 215 14.11 -0.44 -28.89
C LEU A 215 13.07 0.04 -29.93
N ILE A 216 13.50 0.25 -31.18
CA ILE A 216 12.66 0.73 -32.26
C ILE A 216 11.59 -0.32 -32.60
N ASP A 217 11.97 -1.59 -32.71
CA ASP A 217 11.02 -2.68 -32.94
C ASP A 217 9.94 -2.75 -31.86
N ALA A 218 10.34 -2.65 -30.59
CA ALA A 218 9.38 -2.66 -29.48
C ALA A 218 8.47 -1.41 -29.47
N ALA A 219 8.98 -0.26 -29.91
CA ALA A 219 8.23 0.98 -29.96
C ALA A 219 7.29 1.06 -31.17
N SER A 220 7.68 0.48 -32.33
CA SER A 220 6.92 0.53 -33.58
C SER A 220 5.49 -0.02 -33.45
N VAL A 221 5.28 -1.00 -32.57
CA VAL A 221 3.95 -1.57 -32.28
C VAL A 221 2.92 -0.52 -31.82
N PHE A 222 3.38 0.67 -31.36
CA PHE A 222 2.55 1.72 -30.80
C PHE A 222 2.44 2.98 -31.66
N SER A 223 3.09 3.00 -32.85
CA SER A 223 3.04 4.13 -33.78
C SER A 223 3.08 3.67 -35.22
N ASP A 224 2.01 3.95 -35.95
CA ASP A 224 1.92 3.67 -37.39
C ASP A 224 2.96 4.50 -38.14
N GLU A 225 3.19 5.75 -37.72
CA GLU A 225 4.19 6.63 -38.34
C GLU A 225 5.62 6.07 -38.18
N LEU A 226 5.95 5.50 -37.01
CA LEU A 226 7.26 4.87 -36.81
C LEU A 226 7.39 3.58 -37.64
N THR A 227 6.31 2.81 -37.74
CA THR A 227 6.27 1.59 -38.58
C THR A 227 6.43 1.95 -40.05
N GLU A 228 5.76 3.00 -40.54
CA GLU A 228 5.91 3.47 -41.91
C GLU A 228 7.34 4.02 -42.20
N ALA A 229 7.95 4.73 -41.22
CA ALA A 229 9.31 5.19 -41.34
C ALA A 229 10.31 4.04 -41.48
N ILE A 230 10.12 2.95 -40.72
CA ILE A 230 10.93 1.71 -40.79
C ILE A 230 10.76 1.07 -42.21
N LEU A 231 9.51 0.88 -42.63
CA LEU A 231 9.22 0.23 -43.90
C LEU A 231 9.72 1.01 -45.14
N ASN A 232 9.70 2.33 -45.03
CA ASN A 232 10.16 3.21 -46.10
C ASN A 232 11.65 3.56 -46.00
N GLU A 233 12.40 2.99 -45.07
CA GLU A 233 13.80 3.29 -44.76
C GLU A 233 14.06 4.81 -44.60
N SER A 234 13.05 5.51 -44.01
CA SER A 234 13.12 6.95 -43.77
C SER A 234 13.90 7.24 -42.47
N GLU A 235 14.33 8.50 -42.31
CA GLU A 235 15.02 8.94 -41.10
C GLU A 235 14.08 8.78 -39.87
N ILE A 236 14.53 8.04 -38.84
CA ILE A 236 13.82 7.86 -37.58
C ILE A 236 14.33 8.88 -36.56
N THR A 237 13.53 9.92 -36.32
CA THR A 237 13.87 10.98 -35.37
C THR A 237 13.69 10.58 -33.92
N SER A 238 14.38 11.25 -33.00
CA SER A 238 14.23 11.00 -31.54
C SER A 238 12.81 11.28 -31.08
N GLU A 239 12.14 12.29 -31.60
CA GLU A 239 10.78 12.68 -31.28
C GLU A 239 9.80 11.55 -31.60
N LEU A 240 9.93 10.92 -32.76
CA LEU A 240 9.09 9.83 -33.21
C LEU A 240 9.23 8.60 -32.31
N ILE A 241 10.48 8.30 -31.90
CA ILE A 241 10.75 7.20 -30.94
C ILE A 241 10.12 7.52 -29.58
N TYR A 242 10.32 8.72 -29.03
CA TYR A 242 9.74 9.10 -27.75
C TYR A 242 8.21 9.10 -27.77
N GLU A 243 7.58 9.54 -28.86
CA GLU A 243 6.12 9.52 -29.00
C GLU A 243 5.56 8.09 -28.98
N ALA A 244 6.19 7.18 -29.74
CA ALA A 244 5.81 5.76 -29.76
C ALA A 244 5.99 5.11 -28.39
N LEU A 245 7.14 5.31 -27.74
CA LEU A 245 7.43 4.82 -26.40
C LEU A 245 6.44 5.36 -25.36
N ARG A 246 6.10 6.66 -25.45
CA ARG A 246 5.10 7.27 -24.57
C ARG A 246 3.75 6.60 -24.73
N LYS A 247 3.24 6.42 -25.94
CA LYS A 247 1.97 5.73 -26.22
C LYS A 247 1.97 4.33 -25.60
N GLY A 248 3.04 3.54 -25.77
CA GLY A 248 3.20 2.23 -25.18
C GLY A 248 3.30 2.23 -23.65
N THR A 249 3.99 3.22 -23.07
CA THR A 249 4.12 3.38 -21.61
C THR A 249 2.79 3.74 -20.97
N LEU A 250 2.04 4.70 -21.52
CA LEU A 250 0.71 5.09 -21.05
C LEU A 250 -0.27 3.92 -21.08
N GLN A 251 -0.18 3.04 -22.10
CA GLN A 251 -0.96 1.82 -22.18
C GLN A 251 -0.44 0.70 -21.26
N ARG A 252 0.68 0.92 -20.56
CA ARG A 252 1.36 -0.07 -19.69
C ARG A 252 1.76 -1.35 -20.44
N LYS A 253 2.06 -1.24 -21.71
CA LYS A 253 2.47 -2.34 -22.60
C LYS A 253 3.97 -2.36 -22.88
N ILE A 254 4.69 -1.28 -22.54
CA ILE A 254 6.13 -1.17 -22.62
C ILE A 254 6.66 -0.51 -21.35
N THR A 255 7.83 -0.91 -20.90
CA THR A 255 8.51 -0.32 -19.73
C THR A 255 9.90 0.11 -20.16
N PRO A 256 10.12 1.41 -20.38
CA PRO A 256 11.44 1.96 -20.66
C PRO A 256 12.38 1.80 -19.46
N VAL A 257 13.60 1.32 -19.71
CA VAL A 257 14.58 1.02 -18.65
C VAL A 257 15.80 1.90 -18.79
N TYR A 258 16.04 2.72 -17.78
CA TYR A 258 17.25 3.52 -17.59
C TYR A 258 18.20 2.81 -16.64
N MET A 259 19.48 3.17 -16.66
CA MET A 259 20.48 2.56 -15.78
C MET A 259 21.55 3.56 -15.36
N GLY A 260 22.14 3.37 -14.16
CA GLY A 260 23.13 4.26 -13.63
C GLY A 260 23.55 3.98 -12.20
N SER A 261 24.13 4.98 -11.56
CA SER A 261 24.49 4.95 -10.15
C SER A 261 24.14 6.25 -9.45
N ALA A 262 23.13 6.19 -8.58
CA ALA A 262 22.78 7.34 -7.75
C ALA A 262 23.92 7.71 -6.78
N TYR A 263 24.65 6.71 -6.26
CA TYR A 263 25.78 6.96 -5.35
C TYR A 263 26.96 7.67 -6.06
N LYS A 264 27.26 7.28 -7.29
CA LYS A 264 28.33 7.89 -8.11
C LYS A 264 27.86 9.07 -8.95
N ASN A 265 26.60 9.52 -8.79
CA ASN A 265 26.04 10.66 -9.52
C ASN A 265 26.05 10.47 -11.04
N LYS A 266 25.75 9.25 -11.52
CA LYS A 266 25.81 8.89 -12.95
C LYS A 266 24.42 8.55 -13.48
N ALA A 267 24.05 9.15 -14.64
CA ALA A 267 22.87 8.85 -15.44
C ALA A 267 21.50 9.13 -14.78
N ILE A 268 21.43 10.06 -13.83
CA ILE A 268 20.16 10.48 -13.21
C ILE A 268 19.42 11.47 -14.13
N GLN A 269 20.11 12.42 -14.75
CA GLN A 269 19.52 13.45 -15.61
C GLN A 269 18.80 12.83 -16.83
N PRO A 270 19.36 11.86 -17.58
CA PRO A 270 18.61 11.19 -18.66
C PRO A 270 17.35 10.46 -18.17
N MET A 271 17.37 9.88 -16.97
CA MET A 271 16.16 9.28 -16.38
C MET A 271 15.10 10.36 -16.07
N LEU A 272 15.50 11.54 -15.59
CA LEU A 272 14.57 12.68 -15.37
C LEU A 272 13.98 13.18 -16.70
N ASP A 273 14.77 13.20 -17.77
CA ASP A 273 14.23 13.46 -19.11
C ASP A 273 13.18 12.43 -19.51
N GLY A 274 13.44 11.14 -19.20
CA GLY A 274 12.48 10.07 -19.39
C GLY A 274 11.19 10.25 -18.59
N VAL A 275 11.25 10.75 -17.36
CA VAL A 275 10.07 11.12 -16.58
C VAL A 275 9.21 12.14 -17.31
N ASN A 276 9.84 13.21 -17.85
CA ASN A 276 9.13 14.26 -18.57
C ASN A 276 8.49 13.76 -19.87
N TYR A 277 9.21 12.94 -20.65
CA TYR A 277 8.76 12.53 -21.96
C TYR A 277 7.84 11.31 -21.96
N LEU A 278 8.01 10.36 -21.05
CA LEU A 278 7.36 9.06 -21.12
C LEU A 278 6.23 8.86 -20.10
N LEU A 279 6.32 9.48 -18.91
CA LEU A 279 5.28 9.33 -17.91
C LEU A 279 4.09 10.26 -18.17
N PRO A 280 2.87 9.86 -17.72
CA PRO A 280 1.66 10.63 -17.97
C PRO A 280 1.64 11.98 -17.25
N CYS A 281 0.92 12.92 -17.84
CA CYS A 281 0.39 14.08 -17.11
C CYS A 281 -1.00 13.76 -16.55
N PRO A 282 -1.55 14.58 -15.64
CA PRO A 282 -2.86 14.34 -15.06
C PRO A 282 -4.00 14.17 -16.06
N SER A 283 -3.91 14.79 -17.25
CA SER A 283 -4.91 14.69 -18.32
C SER A 283 -4.84 13.39 -19.12
N ASP A 284 -3.73 12.65 -19.04
CA ASP A 284 -3.56 11.36 -19.73
C ASP A 284 -4.21 10.21 -18.97
N VAL A 285 -4.53 10.42 -17.68
CA VAL A 285 -5.05 9.39 -16.79
C VAL A 285 -6.54 9.58 -16.59
N GLU A 286 -7.34 8.55 -16.92
CA GLU A 286 -8.76 8.55 -16.63
C GLU A 286 -9.00 8.34 -15.13
N ASN A 287 -9.54 9.35 -14.48
CA ASN A 287 -9.93 9.31 -13.08
C ASN A 287 -11.43 9.18 -12.94
N VAL A 288 -11.88 8.27 -12.08
CA VAL A 288 -13.29 8.00 -11.86
C VAL A 288 -13.68 8.18 -10.39
N ALA A 289 -14.90 8.64 -10.17
CA ALA A 289 -15.55 8.74 -8.87
C ALA A 289 -16.89 8.01 -8.90
N MET A 290 -17.45 7.71 -7.74
CA MET A 290 -18.79 7.14 -7.59
C MET A 290 -19.79 8.27 -7.34
N ASP A 291 -20.87 8.33 -8.11
CA ASP A 291 -21.99 9.28 -7.92
C ASP A 291 -22.94 8.72 -6.86
N MET A 292 -22.98 9.38 -5.70
CA MET A 292 -23.80 8.95 -4.56
C MET A 292 -25.29 9.23 -4.75
N ASP A 293 -25.66 10.08 -5.72
CA ASP A 293 -27.06 10.40 -6.05
C ASP A 293 -27.63 9.38 -7.06
N ASN A 294 -26.78 8.69 -7.82
CA ASN A 294 -27.14 7.74 -8.87
C ASN A 294 -26.66 6.30 -8.56
N ASN A 295 -26.99 5.77 -7.40
CA ASN A 295 -26.68 4.38 -7.00
C ASN A 295 -25.18 3.98 -7.15
N GLU A 296 -24.26 4.89 -6.84
CA GLU A 296 -22.81 4.67 -6.92
C GLU A 296 -22.30 4.39 -8.35
N GLU A 297 -22.99 4.85 -9.39
CA GLU A 297 -22.49 4.76 -10.76
C GLU A 297 -21.15 5.49 -10.92
N LEU A 298 -20.29 4.92 -11.76
CA LEU A 298 -18.98 5.49 -12.02
C LEU A 298 -19.07 6.68 -12.97
N VAL A 299 -18.53 7.82 -12.54
CA VAL A 299 -18.46 9.06 -13.30
C VAL A 299 -16.99 9.41 -13.56
N VAL A 300 -16.67 9.70 -14.82
CA VAL A 300 -15.33 10.17 -15.21
C VAL A 300 -15.16 11.61 -14.78
N LEU A 301 -14.06 11.91 -14.12
CA LEU A 301 -13.67 13.24 -13.70
C LEU A 301 -12.81 13.90 -14.80
N ASP A 302 -13.16 15.12 -15.14
CA ASP A 302 -12.34 15.91 -16.07
C ASP A 302 -11.25 16.70 -15.32
N ASN A 303 -10.05 16.66 -15.81
CA ASN A 303 -8.97 17.50 -15.30
C ASN A 303 -9.15 18.97 -15.75
N ASP A 304 -10.20 19.60 -15.23
CA ASP A 304 -10.63 20.97 -15.57
C ASP A 304 -10.75 21.80 -14.28
N PRO A 305 -9.95 22.88 -14.13
CA PRO A 305 -9.92 23.71 -12.92
C PRO A 305 -11.20 24.56 -12.73
N GLU A 306 -12.03 24.73 -13.77
CA GLU A 306 -13.26 25.52 -13.70
C GLU A 306 -14.49 24.68 -13.24
N LYS A 307 -14.35 23.35 -13.24
CA LYS A 307 -15.44 22.46 -12.80
C LYS A 307 -15.58 22.42 -11.29
N PRO A 308 -16.67 21.85 -10.75
CA PRO A 308 -16.84 21.62 -9.32
C PRO A 308 -15.68 20.84 -8.73
N ILE A 309 -15.25 21.19 -7.51
CA ILE A 309 -14.11 20.57 -6.83
C ILE A 309 -14.40 19.09 -6.58
N VAL A 310 -13.41 18.24 -6.88
CA VAL A 310 -13.28 16.88 -6.39
C VAL A 310 -11.84 16.66 -5.98
N ALA A 311 -11.61 16.50 -4.69
CA ALA A 311 -10.26 16.30 -4.12
C ALA A 311 -10.27 15.15 -3.12
N LEU A 312 -9.22 14.34 -3.12
CA LEU A 312 -9.03 13.21 -2.21
C LEU A 312 -7.99 13.55 -1.15
N ALA A 313 -8.37 13.44 0.12
CA ALA A 313 -7.44 13.44 1.24
C ALA A 313 -6.77 12.06 1.34
N PHE A 314 -5.49 11.95 1.00
CA PHE A 314 -4.82 10.66 0.98
C PHE A 314 -3.85 10.43 2.14
N LYS A 315 -3.35 11.50 2.78
CA LYS A 315 -2.44 11.41 3.91
C LYS A 315 -2.74 12.51 4.93
N LEU A 316 -2.57 12.20 6.21
CA LEU A 316 -2.70 13.14 7.31
C LEU A 316 -1.41 13.18 8.11
N GLU A 317 -1.02 14.36 8.54
CA GLU A 317 0.06 14.57 9.50
C GLU A 317 -0.43 15.51 10.61
N ASP A 318 -0.04 15.24 11.84
CA ASP A 318 -0.32 16.12 12.96
C ASP A 318 0.95 16.87 13.37
N GLY A 319 0.98 18.16 13.12
CA GLY A 319 2.08 19.02 13.50
C GLY A 319 1.79 19.79 14.78
N GLN A 320 2.79 20.49 15.29
CA GLN A 320 2.67 21.38 16.47
C GLN A 320 1.56 22.44 16.32
N TYR A 321 1.20 22.78 15.08
CA TYR A 321 0.22 23.83 14.74
C TYR A 321 -1.13 23.29 14.29
N GLY A 322 -1.36 21.98 14.31
CA GLY A 322 -2.61 21.34 13.92
C GLY A 322 -2.46 20.34 12.75
N GLN A 323 -3.60 19.83 12.30
CA GLN A 323 -3.66 18.81 11.26
C GLN A 323 -3.29 19.37 9.89
N LEU A 324 -2.34 18.71 9.23
CA LEU A 324 -2.02 18.88 7.82
C LEU A 324 -2.65 17.74 7.03
N THR A 325 -3.49 18.08 6.06
CA THR A 325 -4.22 17.14 5.23
C THR A 325 -3.69 17.20 3.80
N TYR A 326 -2.95 16.19 3.37
CA TYR A 326 -2.48 16.09 1.99
C TYR A 326 -3.63 15.72 1.07
N VAL A 327 -3.77 16.47 0.00
CA VAL A 327 -4.85 16.30 -0.97
C VAL A 327 -4.31 16.24 -2.40
N ARG A 328 -4.96 15.41 -3.21
CA ARG A 328 -4.87 15.50 -4.65
C ARG A 328 -6.17 16.08 -5.19
N VAL A 329 -6.06 17.13 -6.00
CA VAL A 329 -7.21 17.73 -6.70
C VAL A 329 -7.36 17.05 -8.06
N TYR A 330 -8.48 16.38 -8.28
CA TYR A 330 -8.77 15.70 -9.55
C TYR A 330 -9.58 16.58 -10.50
N GLN A 331 -10.42 17.46 -9.96
CA GLN A 331 -11.27 18.36 -10.71
C GLN A 331 -11.47 19.65 -9.92
N GLY A 332 -11.62 20.77 -10.60
CA GLY A 332 -11.86 22.06 -9.97
C GLY A 332 -10.63 22.71 -9.37
N THR A 333 -10.84 23.73 -8.55
CA THR A 333 -9.78 24.49 -7.88
C THR A 333 -10.10 24.67 -6.40
N VAL A 334 -9.21 24.18 -5.53
CA VAL A 334 -9.29 24.40 -4.08
C VAL A 334 -8.52 25.67 -3.75
N ALA A 335 -9.23 26.74 -3.39
CA ALA A 335 -8.63 28.04 -3.06
C ALA A 335 -8.77 28.38 -1.59
N LYS A 336 -7.85 29.19 -1.08
CA LYS A 336 -7.93 29.79 0.26
C LYS A 336 -9.24 30.58 0.40
N GLY A 337 -9.96 30.33 1.49
CA GLY A 337 -11.27 30.95 1.77
C GLY A 337 -12.47 30.25 1.14
N SER A 338 -12.27 29.29 0.23
CA SER A 338 -13.36 28.48 -0.34
C SER A 338 -13.99 27.57 0.71
N THR A 339 -15.25 27.16 0.45
CA THR A 339 -15.94 26.18 1.30
C THR A 339 -16.05 24.86 0.54
N ILE A 340 -15.56 23.79 1.14
CA ILE A 340 -15.63 22.42 0.63
C ILE A 340 -16.48 21.56 1.55
N VAL A 341 -16.99 20.45 1.04
CA VAL A 341 -17.82 19.48 1.77
C VAL A 341 -17.09 18.16 1.86
N ASN A 342 -16.97 17.63 3.06
CA ASN A 342 -16.52 16.25 3.26
C ASN A 342 -17.72 15.31 3.02
N ILE A 343 -17.66 14.52 1.96
CA ILE A 343 -18.78 13.66 1.53
C ILE A 343 -19.13 12.59 2.57
N ARG A 344 -18.13 12.03 3.27
CA ARG A 344 -18.35 10.96 4.25
C ARG A 344 -19.27 11.39 5.41
N ASN A 345 -19.16 12.63 5.87
CA ASN A 345 -19.89 13.11 7.04
C ASN A 345 -20.77 14.35 6.79
N GLY A 346 -20.80 14.85 5.55
CA GLY A 346 -21.60 16.02 5.15
C GLY A 346 -21.13 17.37 5.73
N LYS A 347 -20.01 17.40 6.46
CA LYS A 347 -19.50 18.61 7.10
C LYS A 347 -18.96 19.60 6.07
N LYS A 348 -19.40 20.86 6.17
CA LYS A 348 -18.84 21.98 5.42
C LYS A 348 -17.61 22.52 6.14
N VAL A 349 -16.52 22.66 5.42
CA VAL A 349 -15.25 23.12 5.96
C VAL A 349 -14.77 24.31 5.14
N LYS A 350 -14.36 25.39 5.81
CA LYS A 350 -13.73 26.54 5.15
C LYS A 350 -12.22 26.30 5.05
N VAL A 351 -11.68 26.39 3.84
CA VAL A 351 -10.25 26.26 3.59
C VAL A 351 -9.50 27.49 4.12
N GLY A 352 -8.74 27.32 5.19
CA GLY A 352 -8.01 28.41 5.83
C GLY A 352 -6.69 28.71 5.14
N ARG A 353 -5.87 27.68 4.99
CA ARG A 353 -4.51 27.77 4.43
C ARG A 353 -4.29 26.62 3.45
N VAL A 354 -3.70 26.94 2.32
CA VAL A 354 -3.32 25.99 1.25
C VAL A 354 -1.82 26.04 1.11
N VAL A 355 -1.16 24.88 1.11
CA VAL A 355 0.31 24.80 1.05
C VAL A 355 0.78 23.76 0.04
N ARG A 356 1.96 23.97 -0.49
CA ARG A 356 2.75 22.93 -1.16
C ARG A 356 3.84 22.47 -0.20
N MET A 357 4.14 21.19 -0.27
CA MET A 357 5.10 20.57 0.65
C MET A 357 6.44 20.35 -0.02
N HIS A 358 7.50 20.60 0.74
CA HIS A 358 8.85 20.17 0.42
C HIS A 358 9.42 19.46 1.64
N ALA A 359 9.28 18.14 1.69
CA ALA A 359 9.51 17.33 2.88
C ALA A 359 8.73 17.90 4.10
N ASP A 360 9.42 18.48 5.08
CA ASP A 360 8.84 19.11 6.28
C ASP A 360 8.53 20.61 6.12
N GLN A 361 8.96 21.23 5.03
CA GLN A 361 8.75 22.67 4.78
C GLN A 361 7.44 22.92 4.03
N MET A 362 6.73 23.97 4.45
CA MET A 362 5.45 24.39 3.90
C MET A 362 5.61 25.69 3.13
N GLU A 363 5.20 25.72 1.87
CA GLU A 363 5.13 26.90 1.04
C GLU A 363 3.68 27.30 0.81
N ASP A 364 3.28 28.52 1.24
CA ASP A 364 1.92 29.00 1.09
C ASP A 364 1.60 29.27 -0.39
N VAL A 365 0.43 28.79 -0.81
CA VAL A 365 -0.12 29.06 -2.14
C VAL A 365 -1.56 29.54 -2.02
N GLU A 366 -2.05 30.33 -2.98
CA GLU A 366 -3.42 30.83 -2.97
C GLU A 366 -4.43 29.76 -3.35
N SER A 367 -4.03 28.80 -4.20
CA SER A 367 -4.92 27.71 -4.66
C SER A 367 -4.17 26.50 -5.18
N LEU A 368 -4.88 25.36 -5.23
CA LEU A 368 -4.47 24.14 -5.91
C LEU A 368 -5.50 23.82 -6.99
N GLN A 369 -5.08 23.77 -8.23
CA GLN A 369 -5.92 23.41 -9.38
C GLN A 369 -5.95 21.89 -9.59
N SER A 370 -6.86 21.44 -10.46
CA SER A 370 -6.91 20.05 -10.90
C SER A 370 -5.55 19.57 -11.42
N GLY A 371 -5.20 18.34 -11.05
CA GLY A 371 -3.91 17.72 -11.35
C GLY A 371 -2.82 17.96 -10.30
N TYR A 372 -2.98 18.89 -9.37
CA TYR A 372 -1.97 19.20 -8.36
C TYR A 372 -2.12 18.37 -7.07
N ILE A 373 -0.97 18.15 -6.43
CA ILE A 373 -0.86 17.62 -5.07
C ILE A 373 -0.39 18.74 -4.15
N GLY A 374 -1.05 18.87 -3.01
CA GLY A 374 -0.68 19.84 -1.98
C GLY A 374 -1.27 19.48 -0.64
N ALA A 375 -1.33 20.42 0.30
CA ALA A 375 -1.92 20.15 1.59
C ALA A 375 -2.80 21.30 2.08
N LEU A 376 -3.80 20.95 2.88
CA LEU A 376 -4.73 21.88 3.53
C LEU A 376 -4.48 21.84 5.03
N PHE A 377 -4.36 23.02 5.63
CA PHE A 377 -4.05 23.14 7.04
C PHE A 377 -5.32 23.33 7.88
N GLY A 378 -5.39 22.64 9.03
CA GLY A 378 -6.47 22.80 10.00
C GLY A 378 -7.82 22.18 9.61
N ILE A 379 -7.83 21.27 8.64
CA ILE A 379 -9.03 20.54 8.21
C ILE A 379 -9.09 19.18 8.90
N GLU A 380 -10.13 18.97 9.70
CA GLU A 380 -10.36 17.70 10.37
C GLU A 380 -11.05 16.69 9.46
N CYS A 381 -10.34 15.62 9.12
CA CYS A 381 -10.83 14.52 8.28
C CYS A 381 -10.11 13.21 8.60
N SER A 382 -10.41 12.16 7.86
CA SER A 382 -9.68 10.89 7.86
C SER A 382 -9.02 10.65 6.50
N SER A 383 -8.00 9.82 6.47
CA SER A 383 -7.38 9.37 5.23
C SER A 383 -8.41 8.63 4.37
N GLY A 384 -8.50 8.98 3.07
CA GLY A 384 -9.49 8.46 2.14
C GLY A 384 -10.77 9.31 2.01
N ASP A 385 -10.92 10.40 2.78
CA ASP A 385 -12.07 11.30 2.65
C ASP A 385 -12.04 12.07 1.31
N THR A 386 -13.19 12.21 0.70
CA THR A 386 -13.38 13.03 -0.52
C THR A 386 -13.98 14.38 -0.16
N PHE A 387 -13.38 15.44 -0.69
CA PHE A 387 -13.87 16.80 -0.59
C PHE A 387 -14.43 17.27 -1.93
N THR A 388 -15.61 17.90 -1.91
CA THR A 388 -16.27 18.39 -3.10
C THR A 388 -16.78 19.82 -2.93
N SER A 389 -17.22 20.43 -4.04
CA SER A 389 -18.01 21.65 -4.01
C SER A 389 -19.42 21.40 -3.43
N LEU A 390 -20.05 22.47 -2.93
CA LEU A 390 -21.46 22.40 -2.53
C LEU A 390 -22.34 21.96 -3.70
N GLY A 391 -23.19 20.96 -3.46
CA GLY A 391 -24.12 20.41 -4.48
C GLY A 391 -23.51 19.34 -5.39
N THR A 392 -22.28 18.94 -5.16
CA THR A 392 -21.64 17.82 -5.86
C THR A 392 -21.50 16.65 -4.88
N ASN A 393 -22.18 15.53 -5.16
CA ASN A 393 -22.23 14.39 -4.27
C ASN A 393 -21.52 13.16 -4.88
N VAL A 394 -20.23 13.31 -5.13
CA VAL A 394 -19.38 12.22 -5.64
C VAL A 394 -18.31 11.85 -4.63
N THR A 395 -17.93 10.57 -4.59
CA THR A 395 -16.85 10.09 -3.75
C THR A 395 -15.80 9.36 -4.58
N MET A 396 -14.53 9.57 -4.26
CA MET A 396 -13.44 8.83 -4.91
C MET A 396 -13.50 7.37 -4.47
N ILE A 397 -13.15 6.46 -5.39
CA ILE A 397 -13.06 5.03 -5.07
C ILE A 397 -12.03 4.83 -3.94
N SER A 398 -12.45 4.08 -2.92
CA SER A 398 -11.61 3.79 -1.76
C SER A 398 -10.31 3.08 -2.15
N MET A 399 -9.24 3.37 -1.42
CA MET A 399 -8.01 2.59 -1.52
C MET A 399 -8.20 1.20 -0.91
N TYR A 400 -7.41 0.24 -1.34
CA TYR A 400 -7.37 -1.07 -0.71
C TYR A 400 -6.72 -0.96 0.69
N VAL A 401 -7.48 -1.31 1.73
CA VAL A 401 -7.00 -1.32 3.12
C VAL A 401 -6.89 -2.77 3.57
N PRO A 402 -5.67 -3.31 3.73
CA PRO A 402 -5.49 -4.66 4.25
C PRO A 402 -5.96 -4.76 5.70
N LYS A 403 -6.45 -5.94 6.09
CA LYS A 403 -6.85 -6.19 7.49
C LYS A 403 -5.61 -6.36 8.37
N PRO A 404 -5.59 -5.81 9.59
CA PRO A 404 -4.50 -6.04 10.52
C PRO A 404 -4.41 -7.52 10.89
N VAL A 405 -3.20 -8.01 11.13
CA VAL A 405 -2.91 -9.44 11.39
C VAL A 405 -2.28 -9.69 12.74
N ILE A 406 -1.78 -8.67 13.41
CA ILE A 406 -1.16 -8.74 14.73
C ILE A 406 -1.83 -7.75 15.68
N SER A 407 -1.90 -8.11 16.97
CA SER A 407 -2.37 -7.23 18.03
C SER A 407 -1.45 -7.27 19.23
N ALA A 408 -1.44 -6.20 20.03
CA ALA A 408 -0.73 -6.13 21.29
C ALA A 408 -1.56 -5.35 22.32
N ALA A 409 -1.52 -5.79 23.57
CA ALA A 409 -2.06 -5.03 24.68
C ALA A 409 -1.10 -3.91 25.03
N ILE A 410 -1.63 -2.71 25.30
CA ILE A 410 -0.84 -1.57 25.76
C ILE A 410 -1.38 -1.06 27.08
N THR A 411 -0.47 -0.74 27.99
CA THR A 411 -0.79 -0.20 29.30
C THR A 411 0.06 1.02 29.62
N THR A 412 -0.42 1.87 30.50
CA THR A 412 0.29 3.06 30.97
C THR A 412 0.47 3.01 32.50
N LYS A 413 1.51 3.66 33.01
CA LYS A 413 1.83 3.68 34.43
C LYS A 413 1.03 4.71 35.23
N ASP A 414 0.57 5.78 34.57
CA ASP A 414 -0.08 6.92 35.22
C ASP A 414 -1.20 7.51 34.35
N ASN A 415 -2.09 8.30 34.98
CA ASN A 415 -3.24 8.92 34.34
C ASN A 415 -2.83 9.96 33.24
N LYS A 416 -1.68 10.62 33.37
CA LYS A 416 -1.20 11.59 32.40
C LYS A 416 -0.84 10.87 31.10
N SER A 417 -0.06 9.80 31.20
CA SER A 417 0.28 8.92 30.08
C SER A 417 -0.96 8.29 29.46
N GLN A 418 -1.98 7.94 30.25
CA GLN A 418 -3.25 7.40 29.75
C GLN A 418 -4.00 8.41 28.88
N MET A 419 -4.09 9.68 29.30
CA MET A 419 -4.71 10.73 28.49
C MET A 419 -3.93 11.02 27.21
N ALA A 420 -2.60 11.05 27.30
CA ALA A 420 -1.71 11.22 26.17
C ALA A 420 -1.84 10.05 25.16
N MET A 421 -1.86 8.80 25.65
CA MET A 421 -2.10 7.59 24.86
C MET A 421 -3.45 7.64 24.14
N ALA A 422 -4.54 7.99 24.84
CA ALA A 422 -5.87 8.07 24.23
C ALA A 422 -5.92 9.12 23.09
N LYS A 423 -5.24 10.27 23.27
CA LYS A 423 -5.11 11.28 22.23
C LYS A 423 -4.32 10.75 21.03
N ALA A 424 -3.19 10.10 21.28
CA ALA A 424 -2.36 9.50 20.23
C ALA A 424 -3.12 8.43 19.43
N LEU A 425 -3.77 7.48 20.12
CA LEU A 425 -4.55 6.41 19.49
C LEU A 425 -5.66 6.93 18.58
N ASN A 426 -6.44 7.90 19.08
CA ASN A 426 -7.50 8.51 18.27
C ASN A 426 -6.95 9.17 17.01
N ARG A 427 -5.75 9.73 17.09
CA ARG A 427 -5.08 10.34 15.97
C ARG A 427 -4.55 9.31 14.97
N PHE A 428 -3.83 8.32 15.46
CA PHE A 428 -3.23 7.27 14.62
C PHE A 428 -4.29 6.48 13.84
N CYS A 429 -5.45 6.18 14.45
CA CYS A 429 -6.57 5.55 13.74
C CYS A 429 -7.16 6.42 12.61
N LYS A 430 -7.00 7.76 12.66
CA LYS A 430 -7.40 8.65 11.55
C LYS A 430 -6.32 8.72 10.47
N GLU A 431 -5.04 8.67 10.87
CA GLU A 431 -3.89 8.70 9.98
C GLU A 431 -3.77 7.40 9.21
N ASP A 432 -3.88 6.26 9.89
CA ASP A 432 -3.64 4.93 9.34
C ASP A 432 -4.87 4.02 9.51
N PRO A 433 -5.60 3.73 8.43
CA PRO A 433 -6.76 2.85 8.50
C PRO A 433 -6.43 1.38 8.79
N THR A 434 -5.15 0.96 8.71
CA THR A 434 -4.70 -0.38 9.11
C THR A 434 -4.35 -0.47 10.59
N PHE A 435 -4.15 0.67 11.25
CA PHE A 435 -3.96 0.74 12.70
C PHE A 435 -5.32 0.85 13.39
N LYS A 436 -5.64 -0.11 14.23
CA LYS A 436 -6.91 -0.14 14.97
C LYS A 436 -6.67 -0.22 16.46
N THR A 437 -7.63 0.29 17.23
CA THR A 437 -7.62 0.18 18.68
C THR A 437 -9.01 -0.08 19.21
N PHE A 438 -9.07 -0.88 20.27
CA PHE A 438 -10.29 -1.13 21.03
C PHE A 438 -9.91 -1.48 22.48
N VAL A 439 -10.88 -1.41 23.38
CA VAL A 439 -10.72 -1.87 24.76
C VAL A 439 -11.32 -3.27 24.85
N ASP A 440 -10.52 -4.21 25.31
CA ASP A 440 -11.00 -5.56 25.57
C ASP A 440 -12.00 -5.52 26.75
N PRO A 441 -13.26 -5.93 26.55
CA PRO A 441 -14.29 -5.82 27.58
C PRO A 441 -14.08 -6.77 28.76
N GLU A 442 -13.23 -7.78 28.66
CA GLU A 442 -12.95 -8.74 29.72
C GLU A 442 -11.75 -8.34 30.54
N THR A 443 -10.64 -7.96 29.90
CA THR A 443 -9.40 -7.58 30.59
C THR A 443 -9.33 -6.07 30.87
N ASN A 444 -10.20 -5.28 30.26
CA ASN A 444 -10.18 -3.81 30.28
C ASN A 444 -8.84 -3.22 29.78
N GLU A 445 -8.06 -4.01 29.05
CA GLU A 445 -6.83 -3.56 28.43
C GLU A 445 -7.11 -2.85 27.09
N THR A 446 -6.32 -1.85 26.77
CA THR A 446 -6.34 -1.25 25.44
C THR A 446 -5.52 -2.11 24.49
N ILE A 447 -6.16 -2.61 23.43
CA ILE A 447 -5.53 -3.42 22.39
C ILE A 447 -5.27 -2.54 21.18
N ILE A 448 -4.08 -2.66 20.61
CA ILE A 448 -3.72 -2.10 19.29
C ILE A 448 -3.53 -3.22 18.28
N GLU A 449 -3.98 -3.00 17.06
CA GLU A 449 -3.84 -3.94 15.94
C GLU A 449 -3.09 -3.27 14.78
N GLY A 450 -2.29 -4.04 14.05
CA GLY A 450 -1.51 -3.55 12.91
C GLY A 450 -1.04 -4.65 11.96
N MET A 451 -0.19 -4.28 11.00
CA MET A 451 0.26 -5.14 9.91
C MET A 451 1.46 -6.03 10.29
N GLY A 452 2.24 -5.65 11.31
CA GLY A 452 3.42 -6.39 11.75
C GLY A 452 4.01 -5.84 13.04
N GLU A 453 5.03 -6.54 13.57
CA GLU A 453 5.71 -6.12 14.82
C GLU A 453 6.32 -4.72 14.68
N LEU A 454 7.04 -4.48 13.58
CA LEU A 454 7.66 -3.18 13.33
C LEU A 454 6.64 -2.05 13.24
N HIS A 455 5.47 -2.32 12.65
CA HIS A 455 4.38 -1.37 12.56
C HIS A 455 3.90 -0.94 13.95
N LEU A 456 3.61 -1.90 14.84
CA LEU A 456 3.17 -1.60 16.22
C LEU A 456 4.27 -0.92 17.03
N ASP A 457 5.52 -1.36 16.91
CA ASP A 457 6.67 -0.76 17.60
C ASP A 457 6.87 0.71 17.26
N ILE A 458 6.69 1.07 15.99
CA ILE A 458 6.81 2.46 15.54
C ILE A 458 5.72 3.32 16.14
N TYR A 459 4.46 2.86 16.15
CA TYR A 459 3.37 3.62 16.76
C TYR A 459 3.54 3.79 18.28
N VAL A 460 4.04 2.75 18.95
CA VAL A 460 4.37 2.83 20.38
C VAL A 460 5.49 3.86 20.65
N GLU A 461 6.52 3.87 19.80
CA GLU A 461 7.61 4.84 19.92
C GLU A 461 7.15 6.25 19.58
N ARG A 462 6.28 6.43 18.58
CA ARG A 462 5.62 7.71 18.28
C ARG A 462 4.77 8.20 19.46
N MET A 463 4.04 7.31 20.17
CA MET A 463 3.31 7.69 21.38
C MET A 463 4.24 8.29 22.43
N ARG A 464 5.43 7.70 22.62
CA ARG A 464 6.42 8.19 23.57
C ARG A 464 7.02 9.54 23.16
N ARG A 465 7.47 9.66 21.92
CA ARG A 465 8.19 10.87 21.44
C ARG A 465 7.26 12.03 21.13
N GLU A 466 6.16 11.81 20.44
CA GLU A 466 5.27 12.88 19.96
C GLU A 466 4.28 13.32 21.04
N TYR A 467 3.84 12.40 21.91
CA TYR A 467 2.79 12.66 22.90
C TYR A 467 3.28 12.58 24.36
N GLY A 468 4.49 12.14 24.58
CA GLY A 468 5.05 11.94 25.93
C GLY A 468 4.32 10.88 26.73
N ALA A 469 3.72 9.87 26.06
CA ALA A 469 3.00 8.79 26.71
C ALA A 469 3.96 7.63 27.06
N GLU A 470 4.16 7.38 28.34
CA GLU A 470 4.91 6.21 28.83
C GLU A 470 4.04 4.94 28.68
N VAL A 471 4.22 4.22 27.56
CA VAL A 471 3.45 3.03 27.22
C VAL A 471 4.31 1.78 27.36
N THR A 472 3.74 0.73 27.92
CA THR A 472 4.32 -0.61 27.98
C THR A 472 3.47 -1.54 27.10
N THR A 473 4.13 -2.33 26.24
CA THR A 473 3.46 -3.31 25.37
C THR A 473 3.51 -4.69 25.99
N GLY A 474 2.39 -5.40 25.94
CA GLY A 474 2.33 -6.84 26.21
C GLY A 474 2.86 -7.66 25.02
N ASN A 475 2.97 -8.97 25.21
CA ASN A 475 3.38 -9.87 24.12
C ASN A 475 2.41 -9.78 22.92
N PRO A 476 2.92 -9.79 21.69
CA PRO A 476 2.08 -9.79 20.50
C PRO A 476 1.13 -10.99 20.48
N ARG A 477 -0.11 -10.77 20.08
CA ARG A 477 -1.14 -11.81 19.94
C ARG A 477 -1.54 -11.93 18.47
N VAL A 478 -1.74 -13.17 18.04
CA VAL A 478 -2.21 -13.47 16.68
C VAL A 478 -3.72 -13.28 16.59
N ALA A 479 -4.17 -12.63 15.54
CA ALA A 479 -5.60 -12.46 15.27
C ALA A 479 -6.20 -13.76 14.71
N TYR A 480 -6.51 -14.70 15.60
CA TYR A 480 -7.23 -15.92 15.24
C TYR A 480 -8.67 -15.61 14.79
N ARG A 481 -9.23 -16.49 13.95
CA ARG A 481 -10.61 -16.44 13.50
C ARG A 481 -11.30 -17.76 13.79
N GLU A 482 -12.61 -17.72 13.97
CA GLU A 482 -13.43 -18.92 13.98
C GLU A 482 -14.18 -19.05 12.65
N THR A 483 -14.44 -20.28 12.22
CA THR A 483 -15.32 -20.58 11.08
C THR A 483 -16.00 -21.92 11.28
N ILE A 484 -16.93 -22.25 10.39
CA ILE A 484 -17.65 -23.53 10.40
C ILE A 484 -17.22 -24.40 9.24
N THR A 485 -17.30 -25.72 9.41
CA THR A 485 -16.88 -26.68 8.37
C THR A 485 -18.03 -27.43 7.72
N GLN A 486 -19.23 -27.35 8.26
CA GLN A 486 -20.41 -28.01 7.69
C GLN A 486 -21.68 -27.18 7.89
N ARG A 487 -22.67 -27.44 7.05
CA ARG A 487 -24.00 -26.87 7.16
C ARG A 487 -24.71 -27.34 8.44
N ALA A 488 -25.43 -26.43 9.10
CA ALA A 488 -26.32 -26.74 10.19
C ALA A 488 -27.64 -25.96 10.10
N ASP A 489 -28.74 -26.67 10.15
CA ASP A 489 -30.08 -26.08 10.13
C ASP A 489 -30.46 -25.56 11.53
N PHE A 490 -31.25 -24.50 11.57
CA PHE A 490 -31.82 -23.96 12.84
C PHE A 490 -33.32 -23.72 12.71
N ASN A 491 -34.01 -23.89 13.84
CA ASN A 491 -35.41 -23.49 14.03
C ASN A 491 -35.52 -23.02 15.48
N TYR A 492 -35.34 -21.72 15.69
CA TYR A 492 -35.19 -21.16 17.02
C TYR A 492 -36.34 -20.21 17.32
N THR A 493 -36.90 -20.32 18.55
CA THR A 493 -37.97 -19.45 19.06
C THR A 493 -37.46 -18.69 20.27
N HIS A 494 -37.43 -17.38 20.18
CA HIS A 494 -37.20 -16.49 21.29
C HIS A 494 -38.56 -16.10 21.91
N LYS A 495 -38.77 -16.51 23.17
CA LYS A 495 -39.95 -16.12 23.90
C LYS A 495 -39.55 -15.68 25.31
N LYS A 496 -39.88 -14.46 25.67
CA LYS A 496 -39.60 -13.89 26.99
C LYS A 496 -40.84 -13.13 27.49
N GLN A 497 -41.32 -13.50 28.66
CA GLN A 497 -42.41 -12.80 29.33
C GLN A 497 -41.92 -12.29 30.70
N THR A 498 -41.84 -10.98 30.86
CA THR A 498 -41.46 -10.32 32.10
C THR A 498 -42.42 -9.16 32.32
N GLY A 499 -43.53 -9.37 33.02
CA GLY A 499 -44.39 -8.32 33.60
C GLY A 499 -44.72 -7.07 32.77
N GLY A 500 -44.92 -7.21 31.46
CA GLY A 500 -45.19 -6.13 30.49
C GLY A 500 -45.37 -6.70 29.10
N SER A 501 -45.14 -5.89 28.01
CA SER A 501 -45.14 -6.41 26.64
C SER A 501 -44.10 -7.50 26.50
N GLY A 502 -44.49 -8.70 26.07
CA GLY A 502 -43.61 -9.86 25.87
C GLY A 502 -42.65 -9.67 24.70
N GLN A 503 -41.70 -10.60 24.54
CA GLN A 503 -40.86 -10.69 23.35
C GLN A 503 -41.13 -12.03 22.66
N PHE A 504 -41.49 -12.00 21.38
CA PHE A 504 -41.68 -13.21 20.59
C PHE A 504 -41.05 -13.03 19.20
N ALA A 505 -40.25 -13.99 18.81
CA ALA A 505 -39.73 -14.14 17.44
C ALA A 505 -39.36 -15.60 17.19
N ARG A 506 -39.67 -16.13 16.01
CA ARG A 506 -39.20 -17.45 15.54
C ARG A 506 -38.54 -17.28 14.20
N ILE A 507 -37.37 -17.89 14.03
CA ILE A 507 -36.59 -17.88 12.78
C ILE A 507 -36.16 -19.31 12.45
N ALA A 508 -36.37 -19.78 11.24
CA ALA A 508 -35.86 -21.06 10.74
C ALA A 508 -35.02 -20.83 9.47
N GLY A 509 -34.05 -21.69 9.30
CA GLY A 509 -33.10 -21.61 8.18
C GLY A 509 -31.87 -22.48 8.43
N PHE A 510 -30.75 -22.09 7.86
CA PHE A 510 -29.47 -22.77 8.07
C PHE A 510 -28.28 -21.82 7.96
N ILE A 511 -27.17 -22.27 8.51
CA ILE A 511 -25.84 -21.70 8.29
C ILE A 511 -24.99 -22.68 7.49
N GLU A 512 -24.15 -22.17 6.59
CA GLU A 512 -23.21 -22.98 5.81
C GLU A 512 -21.89 -22.22 5.60
N PRO A 513 -20.76 -22.94 5.41
CA PRO A 513 -19.48 -22.30 5.15
C PRO A 513 -19.47 -21.62 3.77
N VAL A 514 -18.80 -20.49 3.66
CA VAL A 514 -18.53 -19.76 2.41
C VAL A 514 -17.08 -19.32 2.37
N SER A 515 -16.42 -19.46 1.20
CA SER A 515 -15.00 -19.17 1.00
C SER A 515 -14.73 -17.72 0.59
N ASP A 516 -15.65 -17.10 -0.15
CA ASP A 516 -15.37 -15.86 -0.87
C ASP A 516 -15.87 -14.58 -0.14
N ALA A 517 -16.45 -14.74 1.05
CA ALA A 517 -16.95 -13.64 1.85
C ALA A 517 -16.85 -13.94 3.35
N ASP A 518 -16.65 -12.91 4.17
CA ASP A 518 -16.69 -13.08 5.64
C ASP A 518 -18.08 -13.43 6.14
N PHE A 519 -19.13 -12.80 5.58
CA PHE A 519 -20.53 -13.02 5.94
C PHE A 519 -21.45 -12.79 4.74
N VAL A 520 -22.38 -13.72 4.52
CA VAL A 520 -23.45 -13.60 3.52
C VAL A 520 -24.78 -13.83 4.20
N PHE A 521 -25.76 -12.98 3.93
CA PHE A 521 -27.13 -13.15 4.42
C PHE A 521 -28.09 -13.28 3.23
N GLU A 522 -28.87 -14.36 3.20
CA GLU A 522 -29.91 -14.59 2.20
C GLU A 522 -31.29 -14.72 2.85
N ASN A 523 -32.25 -14.01 2.28
CA ASN A 523 -33.64 -14.11 2.69
C ASN A 523 -34.44 -14.89 1.62
N LYS A 524 -34.99 -16.04 2.01
CA LYS A 524 -35.91 -16.86 1.19
C LYS A 524 -37.23 -17.13 1.89
N ILE A 525 -37.74 -16.15 2.63
CA ILE A 525 -39.03 -16.26 3.32
C ILE A 525 -40.17 -16.06 2.31
N PHE A 526 -41.12 -16.98 2.34
CA PHE A 526 -42.35 -16.92 1.55
C PHE A 526 -43.57 -16.57 2.43
N GLY A 527 -44.60 -15.94 1.82
CA GLY A 527 -45.91 -15.76 2.44
C GLY A 527 -45.96 -14.79 3.62
N GLY A 528 -44.92 -13.96 3.83
CA GLY A 528 -44.91 -12.97 4.92
C GLY A 528 -44.81 -13.57 6.31
N ALA A 529 -44.25 -14.76 6.46
CA ALA A 529 -44.07 -15.45 7.75
C ALA A 529 -43.26 -14.57 8.76
N ILE A 530 -42.32 -13.78 8.26
CA ILE A 530 -41.71 -12.68 8.98
C ILE A 530 -42.01 -11.38 8.23
N PRO A 531 -42.59 -10.35 8.86
CA PRO A 531 -42.79 -9.03 8.24
C PRO A 531 -41.48 -8.46 7.74
N THR A 532 -41.48 -7.85 6.54
CA THR A 532 -40.28 -7.35 5.84
C THR A 532 -39.47 -6.38 6.71
N GLN A 533 -40.13 -5.60 7.54
CA GLN A 533 -39.49 -4.68 8.48
C GLN A 533 -38.52 -5.37 9.47
N PHE A 534 -38.74 -6.64 9.81
CA PHE A 534 -37.89 -7.37 10.76
C PHE A 534 -36.75 -8.18 10.09
N ILE A 535 -36.71 -8.24 8.76
CA ILE A 535 -35.63 -8.97 8.06
C ILE A 535 -34.27 -8.31 8.31
N SER A 536 -34.20 -6.97 8.26
CA SER A 536 -32.98 -6.23 8.59
C SER A 536 -32.55 -6.39 10.05
N ALA A 537 -33.52 -6.59 10.96
CA ALA A 537 -33.23 -6.89 12.36
C ALA A 537 -32.62 -8.30 12.54
N CYS A 538 -33.09 -9.29 11.77
CA CYS A 538 -32.48 -10.63 11.73
C CYS A 538 -31.03 -10.54 11.24
N GLU A 539 -30.79 -9.87 10.13
CA GLU A 539 -29.42 -9.70 9.60
C GLU A 539 -28.50 -9.02 10.60
N LYS A 540 -28.94 -7.94 11.24
CA LYS A 540 -28.19 -7.26 12.31
C LYS A 540 -27.85 -8.20 13.47
N GLY A 541 -28.82 -9.04 13.90
CA GLY A 541 -28.61 -10.02 14.95
C GLY A 541 -27.58 -11.08 14.60
N PHE A 542 -27.61 -11.63 13.38
CA PHE A 542 -26.61 -12.56 12.89
C PHE A 542 -25.23 -11.88 12.78
N LYS A 543 -25.15 -10.66 12.23
CA LYS A 543 -23.91 -9.90 12.09
C LYS A 543 -23.25 -9.59 13.44
N GLN A 544 -24.05 -9.28 14.46
CA GLN A 544 -23.55 -9.13 15.83
C GLN A 544 -22.95 -10.43 16.39
N SER A 545 -23.51 -11.59 16.04
CA SER A 545 -22.99 -12.89 16.47
C SER A 545 -21.64 -13.24 15.82
N MET A 546 -21.31 -12.63 14.66
CA MET A 546 -20.03 -12.85 14.01
C MET A 546 -18.87 -12.18 14.75
N ALA A 547 -19.12 -11.16 15.54
CA ALA A 547 -18.08 -10.41 16.24
C ALA A 547 -17.35 -11.25 17.30
N LYS A 548 -18.06 -12.18 17.94
CA LYS A 548 -17.54 -12.99 19.05
C LYS A 548 -18.08 -14.43 18.96
N GLY A 549 -17.19 -15.35 18.59
CA GLY A 549 -17.54 -16.77 18.42
C GLY A 549 -17.95 -17.44 19.73
N PRO A 550 -18.98 -18.31 19.73
CA PRO A 550 -19.46 -18.98 20.94
C PRO A 550 -18.49 -19.97 21.58
N LYS A 551 -17.42 -20.37 20.86
CA LYS A 551 -16.47 -21.39 21.33
C LYS A 551 -15.26 -20.77 22.05
N LEU A 552 -14.55 -19.85 21.41
CA LEU A 552 -13.31 -19.25 21.92
C LEU A 552 -13.32 -17.72 21.88
N GLU A 553 -14.44 -17.14 21.48
CA GLU A 553 -14.66 -15.69 21.43
C GLU A 553 -13.86 -14.95 20.35
N PHE A 554 -13.22 -15.70 19.41
CA PHE A 554 -12.61 -15.08 18.25
C PHE A 554 -13.69 -14.61 17.24
N PRO A 555 -13.42 -13.56 16.45
CA PRO A 555 -14.32 -13.16 15.37
C PRO A 555 -14.56 -14.30 14.38
N ILE A 556 -15.82 -14.46 13.96
CA ILE A 556 -16.21 -15.49 13.00
C ILE A 556 -16.14 -14.94 11.59
N THR A 557 -15.66 -15.76 10.65
CA THR A 557 -15.59 -15.44 9.22
C THR A 557 -16.04 -16.62 8.37
N GLY A 558 -16.40 -16.38 7.11
CA GLY A 558 -16.73 -17.44 6.17
C GLY A 558 -18.06 -18.13 6.45
N VAL A 559 -19.09 -17.40 6.85
CA VAL A 559 -20.42 -17.97 7.16
C VAL A 559 -21.51 -17.33 6.31
N LYS A 560 -22.27 -18.18 5.63
CA LYS A 560 -23.51 -17.80 4.97
C LYS A 560 -24.69 -18.21 5.84
N VAL A 561 -25.61 -17.31 6.05
CA VAL A 561 -26.87 -17.52 6.78
C VAL A 561 -28.03 -17.36 5.79
N LEU A 562 -28.88 -18.37 5.73
CA LEU A 562 -30.12 -18.33 4.96
C LEU A 562 -31.31 -18.52 5.90
N ILE A 563 -32.28 -17.61 5.80
CA ILE A 563 -33.58 -17.73 6.48
C ILE A 563 -34.68 -18.07 5.46
N ASN A 564 -35.51 -19.07 5.78
CA ASN A 564 -36.56 -19.56 4.87
C ASN A 564 -37.94 -19.65 5.52
N ASP A 565 -38.05 -19.61 6.87
CA ASP A 565 -39.31 -19.65 7.59
C ASP A 565 -39.21 -18.87 8.93
N GLY A 566 -40.31 -18.55 9.53
CA GLY A 566 -40.36 -17.89 10.81
C GLY A 566 -41.79 -17.67 11.32
N ALA A 567 -41.90 -16.93 12.40
CA ALA A 567 -43.20 -16.49 12.92
C ALA A 567 -43.05 -15.19 13.73
N SER A 568 -44.06 -14.35 13.64
CA SER A 568 -44.20 -13.13 14.42
C SER A 568 -45.50 -13.14 15.23
N HIS A 569 -45.54 -12.35 16.29
CA HIS A 569 -46.72 -12.11 17.10
C HIS A 569 -47.12 -10.61 16.96
N ALA A 570 -48.40 -10.36 16.81
CA ALA A 570 -48.88 -9.00 16.47
C ALA A 570 -48.50 -7.95 17.54
N VAL A 571 -48.32 -8.33 18.80
CA VAL A 571 -48.03 -7.41 19.92
C VAL A 571 -46.62 -7.57 20.45
N ASP A 572 -46.10 -8.81 20.53
CA ASP A 572 -44.84 -9.11 21.21
C ASP A 572 -43.62 -9.19 20.30
N SER A 573 -43.81 -8.98 18.99
CA SER A 573 -42.67 -8.95 18.02
C SER A 573 -42.12 -7.55 17.88
N SER A 574 -40.79 -7.45 17.94
CA SER A 574 -40.05 -6.21 17.76
C SER A 574 -38.68 -6.48 17.14
N ASP A 575 -38.01 -5.44 16.66
CA ASP A 575 -36.64 -5.52 16.14
C ASP A 575 -35.68 -6.17 17.16
N MET A 576 -35.82 -5.79 18.44
CA MET A 576 -35.02 -6.38 19.53
C MET A 576 -35.30 -7.89 19.73
N ALA A 577 -36.56 -8.31 19.59
CA ALA A 577 -36.92 -9.73 19.71
C ALA A 577 -36.34 -10.55 18.55
N PHE A 578 -36.38 -10.03 17.30
CA PHE A 578 -35.81 -10.71 16.15
C PHE A 578 -34.27 -10.71 16.19
N GLN A 579 -33.61 -9.63 16.64
CA GLN A 579 -32.17 -9.65 16.85
C GLN A 579 -31.75 -10.67 17.92
N ALA A 580 -32.48 -10.75 19.03
CA ALA A 580 -32.23 -11.74 20.08
C ALA A 580 -32.47 -13.17 19.57
N CYS A 581 -33.51 -13.38 18.77
CA CYS A 581 -33.84 -14.66 18.15
C CYS A 581 -32.72 -15.09 17.18
N ALA A 582 -32.23 -14.17 16.34
CA ALA A 582 -31.14 -14.42 15.39
C ALA A 582 -29.85 -14.82 16.12
N ARG A 583 -29.49 -14.12 17.21
CA ARG A 583 -28.32 -14.48 18.02
C ARG A 583 -28.45 -15.86 18.65
N GLY A 584 -29.65 -16.21 19.18
CA GLY A 584 -29.92 -17.52 19.74
C GLY A 584 -29.88 -18.64 18.71
N ALA A 585 -30.49 -18.43 17.54
CA ALA A 585 -30.47 -19.34 16.40
C ALA A 585 -29.06 -19.60 15.89
N PHE A 586 -28.26 -18.52 15.75
CA PHE A 586 -26.87 -18.62 15.34
C PHE A 586 -26.05 -19.46 16.33
N LYS A 587 -26.11 -19.14 17.61
CA LYS A 587 -25.37 -19.87 18.64
C LYS A 587 -25.70 -21.38 18.67
N ASP A 588 -26.98 -21.73 18.54
CA ASP A 588 -27.42 -23.13 18.50
C ASP A 588 -26.92 -23.87 17.25
N ALA A 589 -27.03 -23.27 16.06
CA ALA A 589 -26.57 -23.87 14.82
C ALA A 589 -25.04 -23.94 14.75
N TYR A 590 -24.36 -22.91 15.23
CA TYR A 590 -22.91 -22.78 15.14
C TYR A 590 -22.16 -23.94 15.82
N LEU A 591 -22.57 -24.33 17.01
CA LEU A 591 -21.96 -25.46 17.72
C LEU A 591 -22.14 -26.79 16.98
N ARG A 592 -23.25 -26.97 16.25
CA ARG A 592 -23.51 -28.16 15.42
C ARG A 592 -22.79 -28.12 14.06
N ALA A 593 -22.40 -26.94 13.62
CA ALA A 593 -21.69 -26.73 12.34
C ALA A 593 -20.18 -27.05 12.40
N LYS A 594 -19.69 -27.69 13.46
CA LYS A 594 -18.29 -28.06 13.70
C LYS A 594 -17.34 -26.88 13.56
N PRO A 595 -17.37 -25.93 14.50
CA PRO A 595 -16.49 -24.78 14.45
C PRO A 595 -15.01 -25.16 14.59
N VAL A 596 -14.16 -24.50 13.80
CA VAL A 596 -12.71 -24.63 13.79
C VAL A 596 -12.05 -23.27 13.93
N ILE A 597 -10.78 -23.26 14.38
CA ILE A 597 -9.95 -22.06 14.47
C ILE A 597 -9.13 -21.92 13.20
N HIS A 598 -9.06 -20.72 12.69
CA HIS A 598 -8.17 -20.33 11.60
C HIS A 598 -7.08 -19.40 12.12
N GLU A 599 -5.87 -19.63 11.67
CA GLU A 599 -4.69 -18.79 11.91
C GLU A 599 -4.26 -18.06 10.63
N PRO A 600 -3.71 -16.84 10.74
CA PRO A 600 -3.15 -16.15 9.59
C PRO A 600 -1.85 -16.85 9.15
N ILE A 601 -1.80 -17.18 7.88
CA ILE A 601 -0.61 -17.72 7.21
C ILE A 601 0.05 -16.58 6.45
N MET A 602 1.35 -16.44 6.65
CA MET A 602 2.17 -15.44 5.97
C MET A 602 2.89 -16.08 4.80
N LYS A 603 2.92 -15.41 3.67
CA LYS A 603 3.86 -15.68 2.59
C LYS A 603 5.20 -15.09 2.99
N VAL A 604 6.17 -15.95 3.23
CA VAL A 604 7.53 -15.58 3.62
C VAL A 604 8.47 -15.87 2.46
N VAL A 605 9.21 -14.86 2.04
CA VAL A 605 10.24 -15.00 1.01
C VAL A 605 11.58 -14.64 1.66
N VAL A 606 12.50 -15.60 1.66
CA VAL A 606 13.85 -15.42 2.22
C VAL A 606 14.86 -15.40 1.07
N GLU A 607 15.64 -14.34 1.00
CA GLU A 607 16.76 -14.18 0.09
C GLU A 607 18.07 -14.40 0.86
N THR A 608 18.85 -15.39 0.47
CA THR A 608 20.05 -15.81 1.19
C THR A 608 21.13 -16.30 0.23
N PRO A 609 22.42 -16.17 0.57
CA PRO A 609 23.45 -16.88 -0.18
C PRO A 609 23.19 -18.39 -0.20
N THR A 610 23.52 -19.05 -1.32
CA THR A 610 23.26 -20.48 -1.54
C THR A 610 23.83 -21.37 -0.44
N GLU A 611 24.96 -20.94 0.17
CA GLU A 611 25.59 -21.65 1.32
C GLU A 611 24.66 -21.80 2.54
N PHE A 612 23.66 -20.90 2.72
CA PHE A 612 22.72 -20.92 3.84
C PHE A 612 21.34 -21.47 3.46
N GLN A 613 21.11 -21.93 2.23
CA GLN A 613 19.83 -22.48 1.78
C GLN A 613 19.30 -23.59 2.71
N GLY A 614 20.12 -24.58 3.00
CA GLY A 614 19.74 -25.70 3.89
C GLY A 614 19.37 -25.26 5.31
N PRO A 615 20.23 -24.49 6.01
CA PRO A 615 19.89 -23.89 7.30
C PRO A 615 18.59 -23.09 7.31
N VAL A 616 18.35 -22.25 6.30
CA VAL A 616 17.12 -21.42 6.19
C VAL A 616 15.88 -22.29 5.97
N MET A 617 15.95 -23.27 5.07
CA MET A 617 14.86 -24.24 4.89
C MET A 617 14.55 -25.00 6.19
N GLY A 618 15.60 -25.40 6.93
CA GLY A 618 15.45 -26.03 8.25
C GLY A 618 14.71 -25.13 9.26
N LEU A 619 15.08 -23.86 9.32
CA LEU A 619 14.43 -22.86 10.19
C LEU A 619 12.94 -22.66 9.84
N LEU A 620 12.62 -22.58 8.55
CA LEU A 620 11.23 -22.42 8.10
C LEU A 620 10.40 -23.66 8.43
N ASN A 621 10.94 -24.86 8.21
CA ASN A 621 10.26 -26.13 8.53
C ASN A 621 10.03 -26.29 10.05
N GLN A 622 11.00 -25.93 10.91
CA GLN A 622 10.83 -25.92 12.35
C GLN A 622 9.68 -25.02 12.81
N ARG A 623 9.35 -23.99 12.02
CA ARG A 623 8.26 -23.03 12.26
C ARG A 623 6.97 -23.37 11.53
N ARG A 624 6.74 -24.64 11.28
CA ARG A 624 5.57 -25.15 10.53
C ARG A 624 5.42 -24.54 9.13
N GLY A 625 6.52 -24.03 8.58
CA GLY A 625 6.54 -23.44 7.25
C GLY A 625 6.40 -24.52 6.18
N MET A 626 5.51 -24.27 5.21
CA MET A 626 5.38 -25.06 4.00
C MET A 626 6.17 -24.37 2.90
N ILE A 627 7.29 -24.95 2.49
CA ILE A 627 8.11 -24.44 1.39
C ILE A 627 7.34 -24.65 0.10
N ILE A 628 7.11 -23.56 -0.66
CA ILE A 628 6.41 -23.55 -1.94
C ILE A 628 7.39 -23.73 -3.08
N GLY A 629 8.55 -23.09 -2.99
CA GLY A 629 9.59 -23.12 -4.00
C GLY A 629 10.93 -22.62 -3.51
N SER A 630 11.96 -22.97 -4.24
CA SER A 630 13.31 -22.46 -4.07
C SER A 630 13.90 -22.23 -5.44
N GLN A 631 14.49 -21.08 -5.67
CA GLN A 631 15.13 -20.70 -6.92
C GLN A 631 16.56 -20.24 -6.63
N ASP A 632 17.51 -20.90 -7.25
CA ASP A 632 18.93 -20.54 -7.16
C ASP A 632 19.25 -19.52 -8.26
N GLU A 633 19.81 -18.37 -7.86
CA GLU A 633 20.24 -17.29 -8.73
C GLU A 633 21.73 -17.04 -8.52
N ASP A 634 22.56 -17.77 -9.25
CA ASP A 634 24.02 -17.74 -9.15
C ASP A 634 24.53 -17.96 -7.70
N VAL A 635 24.82 -16.86 -6.98
CA VAL A 635 25.38 -16.88 -5.61
C VAL A 635 24.27 -16.76 -4.54
N MET A 636 23.06 -16.40 -4.94
CA MET A 636 21.92 -16.18 -4.05
C MET A 636 20.82 -17.22 -4.30
N CYS A 637 20.08 -17.54 -3.26
CA CYS A 637 18.92 -18.40 -3.30
C CYS A 637 17.69 -17.66 -2.76
N VAL A 638 16.56 -17.79 -3.44
CA VAL A 638 15.28 -17.25 -3.02
C VAL A 638 14.37 -18.40 -2.60
N ILE A 639 13.96 -18.44 -1.33
CA ILE A 639 13.11 -19.47 -0.75
C ILE A 639 11.74 -18.88 -0.48
N GLU A 640 10.69 -19.39 -1.11
CA GLU A 640 9.31 -19.00 -0.87
C GLU A 640 8.63 -20.06 0.00
N SER A 641 7.94 -19.60 1.07
CA SER A 641 7.27 -20.47 2.02
C SER A 641 5.98 -19.84 2.55
N GLN A 642 5.07 -20.67 3.06
CA GLN A 642 3.91 -20.26 3.83
C GLN A 642 4.11 -20.67 5.28
N VAL A 643 4.13 -19.69 6.19
CA VAL A 643 4.42 -19.91 7.62
C VAL A 643 3.31 -19.27 8.46
N PRO A 644 2.80 -19.96 9.51
CA PRO A 644 1.86 -19.33 10.44
C PRO A 644 2.50 -18.13 11.14
N LEU A 645 1.75 -17.03 11.25
CA LEU A 645 2.24 -15.79 11.89
C LEU A 645 2.72 -16.02 13.33
N ALA A 646 2.03 -16.88 14.08
CA ALA A 646 2.43 -17.25 15.44
C ALA A 646 3.87 -17.76 15.56
N GLU A 647 4.39 -18.39 14.52
CA GLU A 647 5.75 -18.95 14.46
C GLU A 647 6.78 -17.93 13.97
N MET A 648 6.36 -16.78 13.47
CA MET A 648 7.27 -15.78 12.88
C MET A 648 7.83 -14.79 13.90
N PHE A 649 7.28 -14.73 15.11
CA PHE A 649 7.82 -13.86 16.16
C PHE A 649 9.28 -14.18 16.46
N GLY A 650 10.11 -13.14 16.48
CA GLY A 650 11.56 -13.25 16.67
C GLY A 650 12.33 -13.90 15.51
N PHE A 651 11.71 -14.22 14.38
CA PHE A 651 12.36 -14.87 13.24
C PHE A 651 13.52 -14.05 12.69
N SER A 652 13.40 -12.73 12.62
CA SER A 652 14.47 -11.82 12.15
C SER A 652 15.80 -12.04 12.87
N THR A 653 15.76 -12.14 14.20
CA THR A 653 16.97 -12.34 15.03
C THR A 653 17.59 -13.71 14.78
N ILE A 654 16.78 -14.76 14.70
CA ILE A 654 17.26 -16.13 14.47
C ILE A 654 17.80 -16.27 13.05
N LEU A 655 17.14 -15.71 12.04
CA LEU A 655 17.61 -15.72 10.66
C LEU A 655 18.97 -15.02 10.53
N ARG A 656 19.11 -13.83 11.12
CA ARG A 656 20.40 -13.10 11.13
C ARG A 656 21.52 -13.90 11.79
N SER A 657 21.24 -14.54 12.91
CA SER A 657 22.21 -15.40 13.60
C SER A 657 22.62 -16.60 12.74
N ALA A 658 21.66 -17.30 12.13
CA ALA A 658 21.91 -18.49 11.31
C ALA A 658 22.63 -18.19 9.99
N THR A 659 22.51 -16.97 9.45
CA THR A 659 23.06 -16.56 8.16
C THR A 659 24.17 -15.51 8.26
N GLN A 660 24.69 -15.26 9.46
CA GLN A 660 25.70 -14.23 9.72
C GLN A 660 25.28 -12.83 9.22
N GLY A 661 23.98 -12.53 9.29
CA GLY A 661 23.43 -11.28 8.81
C GLY A 661 23.31 -11.13 7.29
N LYS A 662 23.62 -12.18 6.52
CA LYS A 662 23.63 -12.13 5.05
C LYS A 662 22.25 -12.39 4.41
N ALA A 663 21.30 -12.97 5.13
CA ALA A 663 19.95 -13.21 4.62
C ALA A 663 19.02 -12.04 4.96
N GLN A 664 18.07 -11.81 4.05
CA GLN A 664 16.95 -10.91 4.22
C GLN A 664 15.65 -11.69 4.03
N PHE A 665 14.56 -11.25 4.66
CA PHE A 665 13.27 -11.84 4.42
C PHE A 665 12.20 -10.77 4.31
N THR A 666 11.14 -11.11 3.60
CA THR A 666 9.89 -10.34 3.54
C THR A 666 8.74 -11.24 3.92
N MET A 667 7.72 -10.64 4.51
CA MET A 667 6.54 -11.35 4.99
C MET A 667 5.30 -10.56 4.65
N GLU A 668 4.35 -11.19 3.97
CA GLU A 668 3.04 -10.60 3.67
C GLU A 668 1.92 -11.57 4.04
N PHE A 669 0.75 -11.03 4.42
CA PHE A 669 -0.42 -11.87 4.67
C PHE A 669 -0.84 -12.59 3.39
N ALA A 670 -0.97 -13.92 3.46
CA ALA A 670 -1.43 -14.75 2.35
C ALA A 670 -2.90 -15.17 2.49
N ILE A 671 -3.22 -15.91 3.54
CA ILE A 671 -4.54 -16.50 3.75
C ILE A 671 -4.75 -16.89 5.22
N TYR A 672 -6.00 -17.05 5.62
CA TYR A 672 -6.34 -17.77 6.84
C TYR A 672 -6.44 -19.28 6.54
N ARG A 673 -5.88 -20.13 7.44
CA ARG A 673 -5.93 -21.59 7.33
C ARG A 673 -6.28 -22.22 8.68
N GLN A 674 -6.92 -23.37 8.61
CA GLN A 674 -7.30 -24.12 9.83
C GLN A 674 -6.06 -24.50 10.63
N VAL A 675 -6.11 -24.23 11.93
CA VAL A 675 -5.08 -24.62 12.90
C VAL A 675 -5.08 -26.14 13.10
N PRO A 676 -3.92 -26.81 13.14
CA PRO A 676 -3.84 -28.22 13.51
C PRO A 676 -4.47 -28.49 14.89
N GLN A 677 -5.11 -29.66 15.04
CA GLN A 677 -5.89 -29.97 16.24
C GLN A 677 -5.09 -29.83 17.55
N SER A 678 -3.83 -30.30 17.56
CA SER A 678 -2.95 -30.20 18.73
C SER A 678 -2.66 -28.78 19.19
N ILE A 679 -2.63 -27.83 18.24
CA ILE A 679 -2.42 -26.41 18.51
C ILE A 679 -3.74 -25.74 18.89
N ALA A 680 -4.85 -26.12 18.24
CA ALA A 680 -6.18 -25.64 18.59
C ALA A 680 -6.52 -25.98 20.06
N GLU A 681 -6.11 -27.15 20.56
CA GLU A 681 -6.27 -27.55 21.97
C GLU A 681 -5.42 -26.65 22.89
N LYS A 682 -4.17 -26.33 22.54
CA LYS A 682 -3.32 -25.40 23.30
C LYS A 682 -3.95 -24.01 23.39
N ILE A 683 -4.37 -23.46 22.24
CA ILE A 683 -5.03 -22.14 22.18
C ILE A 683 -6.29 -22.14 23.06
N THR A 684 -7.04 -23.25 23.06
CA THR A 684 -8.25 -23.39 23.89
C THR A 684 -7.92 -23.40 25.38
N LEU A 685 -6.86 -24.07 25.78
CA LEU A 685 -6.39 -24.11 27.18
C LEU A 685 -5.89 -22.73 27.63
N GLU A 686 -5.06 -22.06 26.82
CA GLU A 686 -4.57 -20.71 27.12
C GLU A 686 -5.69 -19.68 27.24
N ALA A 687 -6.70 -19.76 26.36
CA ALA A 687 -7.88 -18.92 26.45
C ALA A 687 -8.69 -19.18 27.73
N ALA A 688 -8.77 -20.44 28.18
CA ALA A 688 -9.47 -20.81 29.43
C ALA A 688 -8.69 -20.35 30.68
N GLU A 689 -7.35 -20.41 30.66
CA GLU A 689 -6.48 -19.93 31.73
C GLU A 689 -6.53 -18.41 31.88
N ASN A 690 -6.48 -17.69 30.75
CA ASN A 690 -6.59 -16.23 30.72
C ASN A 690 -7.95 -15.76 31.28
N LYS A 691 -9.05 -16.50 31.05
CA LYS A 691 -10.35 -16.22 31.65
C LYS A 691 -10.37 -16.43 33.16
N LYS A 692 -9.66 -17.45 33.67
CA LYS A 692 -9.55 -17.69 35.11
C LYS A 692 -8.70 -16.66 35.84
N SER A 693 -7.70 -16.10 35.17
CA SER A 693 -6.85 -15.06 35.78
C SER A 693 -7.48 -13.67 35.72
N ALA A 694 -8.47 -13.46 34.85
CA ALA A 694 -9.23 -12.20 34.71
C ALA A 694 -10.51 -12.17 35.59
N ALA A 695 -10.98 -13.30 36.10
CA ALA A 695 -12.11 -13.42 37.02
C ALA A 695 -11.66 -13.46 38.48
#